data_93961c45706bf8767500f729342c71cb
#
_entry.id   93961c45706bf8767500f729342c71cb
#
_cell.length_a   1.000
_cell.length_b   1.000
_cell.length_c   1.000
_cell.angle_alpha   90.00
_cell.angle_beta   90.00
_cell.angle_gamma   90.00
#
_symmetry.space_group_name_H-M   'P 1'
#
loop_
_entity.id
_entity.type
_entity.pdbx_description
1 polymer ?
#
loop_
_entity_poly.entity_id
_entity_poly.type
_entity_poly.pdbx_seq_one_letter_code
_entity_poly.pdbx_strand_id
1 'polypeptide(L)'
;MTDAPATENGVNTEYGADSIKVLKGLDAVRKRPGMYIGDTDDGSGLHHMVYEVVDNAIDEALAGHADIVTVTLNPDGSVTVTDNGRGIPTDIHSGEGVSAAEVIMTQLHAGGKFDQNSYKVSGGLHGVGVSVVNALSVWLKLKIRRQGKVHEMSFTHGVADAPLKVTGEAGTETGTEVSFMPSSETFTMTEFDYGTLEHRLRELAFLNSGVRILLTDKRHSDIKQEEMVYDGGLEAFVSYLDRAKKPLVEKPVAIRGEKDGITVEVAMWWNDSYHENVLCFTNNIPQRDGGTHMAGFRAALTRQITSYADTSGITKKEKVTLTGDDCREGLTAVLSVKVPDPKFSSQTKDKLVSSEVRPVVESLVNEALSTWLEEHPGEAKVLVGKVVEAAAAREAARKARELTRRKGALDIASLPGKLADCSERDPAKSEVFLVEGDSAGGSAKQGRSRENQAILPLRGKILNVERARFDKMLSSQEIGTLITALGTGIGKDEFNAEKLRYHKIIIMTDADVDGAHIRTLLLTFFFRQMPELIERGHLYIAQPPLYKVSRGKSVQYVKNEKALEDYLIGQGLEDAALKLASGEVRVGQDLNEVIHDALRLRALLDNLHSRYNRAVVEQAAIAGALNAELVSDATRAQELASEVAKRLDIIAEETERGWQGSLTSEGGIRLERMVRGVKEVIVLDMALIGSQDARLIDQLTPRLKEIYQTPPTLSRRDGDAEISGPRALLDAIFASGRKGLTMQRYKGLGEMNAEQLWETTLDPNVRSLLQVKVSDATDADGLFARLMGDEVEPRREFIQDNALSVANLDI
;
A
#
# COMPACT_ATOMS: atom_id res chain seq x y z
N MET A 1 68.31 -12.82 15.02
CA MET A 1 67.93 -13.95 15.81
C MET A 1 66.88 -13.47 16.81
N THR A 2 65.66 -13.74 16.68
CA THR A 2 64.90 -14.94 16.47
C THR A 2 63.55 -14.62 15.79
N ASP A 3 63.16 -15.45 14.86
CA ASP A 3 61.91 -15.47 14.14
C ASP A 3 60.72 -15.76 15.07
N ALA A 4 59.58 -15.11 14.76
CA ALA A 4 58.28 -15.58 15.17
C ALA A 4 57.41 -15.72 13.90
N PRO A 5 56.67 -16.85 13.67
CA PRO A 5 55.99 -17.12 12.44
C PRO A 5 54.64 -16.39 12.37
N ALA A 6 54.42 -15.73 11.24
CA ALA A 6 53.13 -15.21 10.86
C ALA A 6 52.20 -16.39 10.49
N THR A 7 51.09 -16.51 11.15
CA THR A 7 49.96 -17.39 10.72
C THR A 7 49.14 -16.66 9.67
N GLU A 8 49.43 -16.92 8.41
CA GLU A 8 48.55 -16.58 7.29
C GLU A 8 47.35 -17.56 7.31
N ASN A 9 46.17 -17.06 7.70
CA ASN A 9 44.90 -17.70 7.33
C ASN A 9 44.61 -17.32 5.87
N GLY A 10 45.14 -18.10 4.96
CA GLY A 10 44.81 -18.03 3.54
C GLY A 10 43.37 -18.48 3.32
N VAL A 11 42.48 -17.54 3.06
CA VAL A 11 41.17 -17.83 2.43
C VAL A 11 41.50 -18.30 1.02
N ASN A 12 41.26 -19.58 0.77
CA ASN A 12 41.43 -20.19 -0.55
C ASN A 12 40.41 -19.57 -1.51
N THR A 13 40.88 -18.69 -2.41
CA THR A 13 40.08 -17.95 -3.40
C THR A 13 39.97 -18.67 -4.76
N GLU A 14 40.36 -19.91 -4.87
CA GLU A 14 40.20 -20.69 -6.10
C GLU A 14 38.74 -21.08 -6.30
N TYR A 15 38.13 -20.59 -7.39
CA TYR A 15 36.82 -20.99 -7.88
C TYR A 15 36.93 -22.39 -8.52
N GLY A 16 36.81 -23.39 -7.69
CA GLY A 16 36.87 -24.82 -8.10
C GLY A 16 35.50 -25.51 -7.99
N ALA A 17 35.41 -26.79 -8.37
CA ALA A 17 34.15 -27.56 -8.31
C ALA A 17 33.56 -27.62 -6.90
N ASP A 18 34.36 -27.57 -5.84
CA ASP A 18 33.93 -27.58 -4.44
C ASP A 18 33.29 -26.25 -3.98
N SER A 19 33.50 -25.19 -4.74
CA SER A 19 32.84 -23.90 -4.48
C SER A 19 31.39 -23.83 -5.01
N ILE A 20 31.00 -24.81 -5.85
CA ILE A 20 29.67 -24.93 -6.42
C ILE A 20 28.76 -25.65 -5.40
N LYS A 21 27.93 -24.87 -4.66
CA LYS A 21 26.93 -25.41 -3.73
C LYS A 21 25.63 -25.68 -4.45
N VAL A 22 25.16 -26.90 -4.44
CA VAL A 22 23.81 -27.28 -4.89
C VAL A 22 22.84 -27.14 -3.71
N LEU A 23 21.91 -26.20 -3.83
CA LEU A 23 20.82 -26.04 -2.86
C LEU A 23 19.73 -27.06 -3.19
N LYS A 24 19.25 -27.81 -2.20
CA LYS A 24 18.21 -28.82 -2.37
C LYS A 24 16.91 -28.37 -1.72
N GLY A 25 15.77 -28.76 -2.32
CA GLY A 25 14.43 -28.49 -1.78
C GLY A 25 14.19 -27.00 -1.51
N LEU A 26 13.63 -26.70 -0.35
CA LEU A 26 13.22 -25.34 0.04
C LEU A 26 14.38 -24.43 0.48
N ASP A 27 15.60 -24.94 0.62
CA ASP A 27 16.77 -24.12 0.98
C ASP A 27 17.10 -23.06 -0.08
N ALA A 28 16.82 -23.36 -1.36
CA ALA A 28 16.98 -22.41 -2.44
C ALA A 28 16.05 -21.20 -2.27
N VAL A 29 14.82 -21.44 -1.85
CA VAL A 29 13.81 -20.41 -1.59
C VAL A 29 14.24 -19.52 -0.42
N ARG A 30 14.59 -20.12 0.72
CA ARG A 30 15.03 -19.35 1.91
C ARG A 30 16.27 -18.51 1.65
N LYS A 31 17.18 -18.98 0.81
CA LYS A 31 18.41 -18.26 0.51
C LYS A 31 18.22 -17.10 -0.48
N ARG A 32 17.24 -17.19 -1.36
CA ARG A 32 16.93 -16.16 -2.36
C ARG A 32 15.41 -15.98 -2.52
N PRO A 33 14.73 -15.52 -1.46
CA PRO A 33 13.26 -15.41 -1.45
C PRO A 33 12.75 -14.48 -2.55
N GLY A 34 13.46 -13.38 -2.83
CA GLY A 34 13.08 -12.41 -3.87
C GLY A 34 12.92 -12.99 -5.28
N MET A 35 13.54 -14.14 -5.59
CA MET A 35 13.32 -14.82 -6.88
C MET A 35 11.96 -15.52 -6.97
N TYR A 36 11.32 -15.85 -5.84
CA TYR A 36 10.11 -16.67 -5.79
C TYR A 36 8.88 -15.89 -5.34
N ILE A 37 9.05 -14.94 -4.41
CA ILE A 37 7.93 -14.22 -3.80
C ILE A 37 7.93 -12.71 -4.10
N GLY A 38 9.01 -12.17 -4.69
CA GLY A 38 9.18 -10.74 -4.90
C GLY A 38 9.96 -10.05 -3.78
N ASP A 39 9.83 -8.75 -3.68
CA ASP A 39 10.58 -7.95 -2.69
C ASP A 39 10.16 -8.30 -1.26
N THR A 40 11.14 -8.52 -0.38
CA THR A 40 10.93 -8.90 1.03
C THR A 40 10.96 -7.70 1.98
N ASP A 41 11.30 -6.52 1.48
CA ASP A 41 11.52 -5.33 2.29
C ASP A 41 10.40 -4.28 2.16
N ASP A 42 9.70 -4.24 1.02
CA ASP A 42 8.64 -3.26 0.74
C ASP A 42 7.22 -3.76 1.08
N GLY A 43 7.08 -4.99 1.57
CA GLY A 43 5.82 -5.64 1.92
C GLY A 43 5.11 -6.33 0.75
N SER A 44 5.52 -6.14 -0.50
CA SER A 44 4.87 -6.78 -1.66
C SER A 44 4.99 -8.30 -1.62
N GLY A 45 6.17 -8.82 -1.35
CA GLY A 45 6.41 -10.26 -1.18
C GLY A 45 5.62 -10.86 -0.01
N LEU A 46 5.43 -10.11 1.08
CA LEU A 46 4.61 -10.55 2.20
C LEU A 46 3.16 -10.82 1.76
N HIS A 47 2.52 -9.86 1.07
CA HIS A 47 1.15 -10.03 0.60
C HIS A 47 1.04 -11.11 -0.48
N HIS A 48 2.10 -11.31 -1.27
CA HIS A 48 2.16 -12.35 -2.28
C HIS A 48 2.05 -13.76 -1.69
N MET A 49 2.51 -13.98 -0.43
CA MET A 49 2.28 -15.25 0.28
C MET A 49 0.79 -15.58 0.40
N VAL A 50 -0.05 -14.58 0.72
CA VAL A 50 -1.50 -14.76 0.78
C VAL A 50 -2.07 -15.06 -0.60
N TYR A 51 -1.61 -14.33 -1.63
CA TYR A 51 -2.09 -14.52 -3.00
C TYR A 51 -1.80 -15.93 -3.52
N GLU A 52 -0.63 -16.50 -3.25
CA GLU A 52 -0.31 -17.86 -3.67
C GLU A 52 -1.24 -18.93 -3.05
N VAL A 53 -1.67 -18.73 -1.82
CA VAL A 53 -2.63 -19.66 -1.17
C VAL A 53 -4.05 -19.42 -1.70
N VAL A 54 -4.47 -18.17 -1.86
CA VAL A 54 -5.79 -17.80 -2.41
C VAL A 54 -5.93 -18.26 -3.85
N ASP A 55 -4.89 -18.09 -4.69
CA ASP A 55 -4.92 -18.52 -6.09
C ASP A 55 -5.14 -20.05 -6.21
N ASN A 56 -4.68 -20.83 -5.23
CA ASN A 56 -4.99 -22.27 -5.19
C ASN A 56 -6.47 -22.54 -4.89
N ALA A 57 -7.08 -21.76 -3.99
CA ALA A 57 -8.51 -21.84 -3.71
C ALA A 57 -9.36 -21.40 -4.93
N ILE A 58 -8.93 -20.35 -5.62
CA ILE A 58 -9.58 -19.87 -6.86
C ILE A 58 -9.42 -20.87 -7.99
N ASP A 59 -8.31 -21.59 -8.10
CA ASP A 59 -8.16 -22.67 -9.09
C ASP A 59 -9.16 -23.81 -8.86
N GLU A 60 -9.49 -24.14 -7.60
CA GLU A 60 -10.59 -25.07 -7.27
C GLU A 60 -11.95 -24.51 -7.71
N ALA A 61 -12.15 -23.20 -7.57
CA ALA A 61 -13.38 -22.55 -8.03
C ALA A 61 -13.49 -22.55 -9.56
N LEU A 62 -12.39 -22.26 -10.28
CA LEU A 62 -12.31 -22.35 -11.74
C LEU A 62 -12.58 -23.77 -12.26
N ALA A 63 -12.18 -24.78 -11.49
CA ALA A 63 -12.49 -26.17 -11.78
C ALA A 63 -13.93 -26.56 -11.42
N GLY A 64 -14.74 -25.66 -10.85
CA GLY A 64 -16.14 -25.88 -10.48
C GLY A 64 -16.34 -26.65 -9.17
N HIS A 65 -15.33 -26.68 -8.31
CA HIS A 65 -15.36 -27.46 -7.07
C HIS A 65 -15.44 -26.62 -5.79
N ALA A 66 -15.18 -25.32 -5.87
CA ALA A 66 -15.30 -24.39 -4.75
C ALA A 66 -16.15 -23.18 -5.15
N ASP A 67 -16.87 -22.61 -4.17
CA ASP A 67 -17.63 -21.37 -4.33
C ASP A 67 -17.45 -20.40 -3.14
N ILE A 68 -16.74 -20.84 -2.10
CA ILE A 68 -16.45 -20.03 -0.92
C ILE A 68 -14.94 -20.08 -0.63
N VAL A 69 -14.33 -18.89 -0.48
CA VAL A 69 -12.97 -18.71 -0.04
C VAL A 69 -12.97 -17.73 1.13
N THR A 70 -12.28 -18.06 2.22
CA THR A 70 -12.16 -17.15 3.36
C THR A 70 -10.69 -16.80 3.62
N VAL A 71 -10.41 -15.55 3.92
CA VAL A 71 -9.10 -15.07 4.34
C VAL A 71 -9.25 -14.37 5.68
N THR A 72 -8.54 -14.86 6.70
CA THR A 72 -8.61 -14.32 8.05
C THR A 72 -7.23 -13.86 8.51
N LEU A 73 -7.11 -12.59 8.87
CA LEU A 73 -5.97 -12.05 9.59
C LEU A 73 -6.16 -12.29 11.08
N ASN A 74 -5.29 -13.11 11.67
CA ASN A 74 -5.43 -13.55 13.05
C ASN A 74 -4.75 -12.59 14.04
N PRO A 75 -5.20 -12.56 15.31
CA PRO A 75 -4.62 -11.70 16.35
C PRO A 75 -3.15 -11.99 16.68
N ASP A 76 -2.63 -13.17 16.33
CA ASP A 76 -1.22 -13.53 16.52
C ASP A 76 -0.31 -13.05 15.37
N GLY A 77 -0.88 -12.45 14.32
CA GLY A 77 -0.17 -12.03 13.11
C GLY A 77 -0.12 -13.09 12.01
N SER A 78 -0.67 -14.27 12.24
CA SER A 78 -0.81 -15.31 11.21
C SER A 78 -1.98 -15.02 10.26
N VAL A 79 -1.98 -15.69 9.12
CA VAL A 79 -3.09 -15.66 8.16
C VAL A 79 -3.65 -17.06 7.98
N THR A 80 -4.97 -17.16 7.91
CA THR A 80 -5.67 -18.41 7.58
C THR A 80 -6.46 -18.21 6.30
N VAL A 81 -6.25 -19.08 5.33
CA VAL A 81 -7.03 -19.15 4.08
C VAL A 81 -7.76 -20.49 4.05
N THR A 82 -9.07 -20.45 3.77
CA THR A 82 -9.89 -21.67 3.62
C THR A 82 -10.64 -21.68 2.31
N ASP A 83 -10.83 -22.84 1.74
CA ASP A 83 -11.74 -23.10 0.63
C ASP A 83 -12.67 -24.28 0.95
N ASN A 84 -13.77 -24.39 0.21
CA ASN A 84 -14.68 -25.50 0.26
C ASN A 84 -14.55 -26.43 -0.98
N GLY A 85 -13.37 -26.45 -1.60
CA GLY A 85 -13.06 -27.30 -2.74
C GLY A 85 -12.94 -28.80 -2.40
N ARG A 86 -12.30 -29.56 -3.29
CA ARG A 86 -12.11 -31.03 -3.13
C ARG A 86 -11.20 -31.40 -1.97
N GLY A 87 -10.39 -30.48 -1.46
CA GLY A 87 -9.27 -30.74 -0.55
C GLY A 87 -8.05 -31.35 -1.25
N ILE A 88 -6.85 -31.01 -0.79
CA ILE A 88 -5.59 -31.56 -1.29
C ILE A 88 -5.61 -33.09 -1.17
N PRO A 89 -5.08 -33.87 -2.16
CA PRO A 89 -4.96 -35.32 -2.07
C PRO A 89 -4.16 -35.77 -0.85
N THR A 90 -4.69 -36.75 -0.13
CA THR A 90 -4.12 -37.27 1.13
C THR A 90 -3.48 -38.63 1.01
N ASP A 91 -3.58 -39.27 -0.15
CA ASP A 91 -3.02 -40.57 -0.44
C ASP A 91 -1.47 -40.53 -0.46
N ILE A 92 -0.82 -41.68 -0.23
CA ILE A 92 0.64 -41.82 -0.31
C ILE A 92 1.07 -41.68 -1.78
N HIS A 93 2.00 -40.75 -2.05
CA HIS A 93 2.59 -40.61 -3.36
C HIS A 93 3.55 -41.76 -3.65
N SER A 94 3.30 -42.48 -4.74
CA SER A 94 4.01 -43.71 -5.05
C SER A 94 5.51 -43.56 -5.30
N GLY A 95 5.95 -42.37 -5.73
CA GLY A 95 7.37 -42.07 -5.98
C GLY A 95 8.14 -41.58 -4.77
N GLU A 96 7.45 -40.89 -3.82
CA GLU A 96 8.10 -40.20 -2.69
C GLU A 96 7.91 -40.92 -1.34
N GLY A 97 6.94 -41.83 -1.24
CA GLY A 97 6.69 -42.61 -0.03
C GLY A 97 6.03 -41.83 1.13
N VAL A 98 5.69 -40.56 0.91
CA VAL A 98 4.98 -39.67 1.84
C VAL A 98 3.62 -39.26 1.25
N SER A 99 2.76 -38.55 2.03
CA SER A 99 1.48 -38.12 1.51
C SER A 99 1.64 -37.13 0.36
N ALA A 100 0.71 -37.13 -0.61
CA ALA A 100 0.70 -36.13 -1.69
C ALA A 100 0.64 -34.71 -1.14
N ALA A 101 -0.06 -34.49 -0.03
CA ALA A 101 -0.09 -33.22 0.68
C ALA A 101 1.31 -32.78 1.15
N GLU A 102 2.11 -33.69 1.71
CA GLU A 102 3.49 -33.38 2.13
C GLU A 102 4.37 -33.05 0.93
N VAL A 103 4.25 -33.79 -0.16
CA VAL A 103 5.00 -33.53 -1.42
C VAL A 103 4.71 -32.12 -1.93
N ILE A 104 3.44 -31.73 -2.02
CA ILE A 104 3.02 -30.40 -2.50
C ILE A 104 3.56 -29.26 -1.60
N MET A 105 3.62 -29.50 -0.29
CA MET A 105 4.05 -28.50 0.67
C MET A 105 5.57 -28.37 0.78
N THR A 106 6.36 -29.42 0.43
CA THR A 106 7.80 -29.47 0.68
C THR A 106 8.66 -29.53 -0.57
N GLN A 107 8.08 -29.82 -1.73
CA GLN A 107 8.82 -29.92 -2.97
C GLN A 107 8.42 -28.81 -3.96
N LEU A 108 9.43 -28.26 -4.63
CA LEU A 108 9.24 -27.35 -5.75
C LEU A 108 8.84 -28.13 -7.00
N HIS A 109 8.01 -27.53 -7.83
CA HIS A 109 7.53 -28.13 -9.08
C HIS A 109 6.71 -29.41 -8.88
N ALA A 110 6.02 -29.52 -7.76
CA ALA A 110 5.09 -30.60 -7.43
C ALA A 110 3.64 -30.08 -7.43
N GLY A 111 2.71 -30.81 -8.05
CA GLY A 111 1.28 -30.45 -8.01
C GLY A 111 0.47 -31.07 -9.16
N GLY A 112 -0.84 -31.20 -8.96
CA GLY A 112 -1.78 -31.75 -9.95
C GLY A 112 -2.07 -30.81 -11.13
N LYS A 113 -1.55 -29.58 -11.14
CA LYS A 113 -1.76 -28.59 -12.19
C LYS A 113 -0.90 -28.84 -13.45
N PHE A 114 0.04 -29.77 -13.40
CA PHE A 114 0.77 -30.26 -14.57
C PHE A 114 -0.05 -31.26 -15.40
N ASP A 115 -1.17 -31.78 -14.87
CA ASP A 115 -2.08 -32.66 -15.57
C ASP A 115 -3.31 -31.87 -16.06
N GLN A 116 -3.43 -31.68 -17.39
CA GLN A 116 -4.54 -31.00 -18.05
C GLN A 116 -5.92 -31.65 -17.79
N ASN A 117 -5.94 -32.92 -17.36
CA ASN A 117 -7.19 -33.60 -17.01
C ASN A 117 -7.75 -33.12 -15.67
N SER A 118 -6.89 -32.65 -14.77
CA SER A 118 -7.27 -32.17 -13.44
C SER A 118 -7.64 -30.68 -13.41
N TYR A 119 -6.94 -29.87 -14.21
CA TYR A 119 -7.17 -28.43 -14.36
C TYR A 119 -6.96 -28.00 -15.81
N LYS A 120 -8.05 -27.62 -16.51
CA LYS A 120 -7.97 -27.10 -17.88
C LYS A 120 -7.35 -25.70 -17.94
N VAL A 121 -7.58 -24.93 -16.92
CA VAL A 121 -7.07 -23.54 -16.76
C VAL A 121 -6.68 -23.37 -15.31
N SER A 122 -5.52 -22.80 -15.04
CA SER A 122 -5.05 -22.54 -13.69
C SER A 122 -4.14 -21.31 -13.67
N GLY A 123 -4.16 -20.55 -12.58
CA GLY A 123 -3.24 -19.45 -12.32
C GLY A 123 -1.87 -19.94 -11.82
N GLY A 124 -1.87 -21.05 -11.07
CA GLY A 124 -0.67 -21.65 -10.48
C GLY A 124 0.07 -22.58 -11.44
N LEU A 125 0.83 -22.02 -12.39
CA LEU A 125 1.47 -22.78 -13.47
C LEU A 125 2.76 -23.52 -13.08
N HIS A 126 3.46 -23.07 -12.05
CA HIS A 126 4.82 -23.52 -11.75
C HIS A 126 4.91 -24.57 -10.64
N GLY A 127 3.80 -24.85 -9.92
CA GLY A 127 3.78 -25.83 -8.83
C GLY A 127 4.75 -25.50 -7.69
N VAL A 128 4.97 -24.20 -7.42
CA VAL A 128 5.91 -23.73 -6.40
C VAL A 128 5.25 -22.86 -5.32
N GLY A 129 4.09 -22.30 -5.56
CA GLY A 129 3.49 -21.24 -4.71
C GLY A 129 3.39 -21.61 -3.24
N VAL A 130 2.62 -22.64 -2.90
CA VAL A 130 2.38 -23.02 -1.50
C VAL A 130 3.64 -23.58 -0.82
N SER A 131 4.54 -24.24 -1.54
CA SER A 131 5.81 -24.70 -0.97
C SER A 131 6.76 -23.52 -0.67
N VAL A 132 6.68 -22.42 -1.46
CA VAL A 132 7.38 -21.16 -1.16
C VAL A 132 6.80 -20.52 0.10
N VAL A 133 5.46 -20.46 0.24
CA VAL A 133 4.82 -19.96 1.47
C VAL A 133 5.28 -20.75 2.69
N ASN A 134 5.31 -22.08 2.59
CA ASN A 134 5.80 -22.95 3.65
C ASN A 134 7.27 -22.67 4.00
N ALA A 135 8.15 -22.54 3.01
CA ALA A 135 9.57 -22.25 3.20
C ALA A 135 9.85 -20.93 3.93
N LEU A 136 9.00 -19.91 3.70
CA LEU A 136 9.16 -18.55 4.23
C LEU A 136 8.33 -18.28 5.49
N SER A 137 7.72 -19.31 6.05
CA SER A 137 6.93 -19.24 7.29
C SER A 137 7.71 -19.79 8.48
N VAL A 138 7.53 -19.17 9.66
CA VAL A 138 8.01 -19.73 10.94
C VAL A 138 7.33 -21.07 11.20
N TRP A 139 6.00 -21.07 11.02
CA TRP A 139 5.19 -22.29 11.05
C TRP A 139 4.08 -22.21 10.01
N LEU A 140 3.66 -23.38 9.51
CA LEU A 140 2.48 -23.54 8.68
C LEU A 140 1.66 -24.73 9.17
N LYS A 141 0.34 -24.55 9.23
CA LYS A 141 -0.62 -25.60 9.58
C LYS A 141 -1.53 -25.86 8.40
N LEU A 142 -1.63 -27.12 8.02
CA LEU A 142 -2.46 -27.61 6.93
C LEU A 142 -3.57 -28.48 7.51
N LYS A 143 -4.82 -28.18 7.15
CA LYS A 143 -5.98 -28.99 7.49
C LYS A 143 -6.78 -29.27 6.23
N ILE A 144 -7.04 -30.54 5.97
CA ILE A 144 -7.71 -31.04 4.78
C ILE A 144 -8.96 -31.80 5.18
N ARG A 145 -10.09 -31.41 4.62
CA ARG A 145 -11.36 -32.15 4.71
C ARG A 145 -11.56 -32.90 3.40
N ARG A 146 -11.40 -34.23 3.43
CA ARG A 146 -11.50 -35.05 2.22
C ARG A 146 -11.93 -36.47 2.58
N GLN A 147 -12.79 -37.08 1.73
CA GLN A 147 -13.29 -38.44 1.90
C GLN A 147 -13.91 -38.71 3.28
N GLY A 148 -14.64 -37.73 3.82
CA GLY A 148 -15.32 -37.82 5.11
C GLY A 148 -14.41 -37.67 6.33
N LYS A 149 -13.12 -37.42 6.15
CA LYS A 149 -12.13 -37.29 7.22
C LYS A 149 -11.48 -35.92 7.25
N VAL A 150 -11.05 -35.53 8.46
CA VAL A 150 -10.20 -34.36 8.68
C VAL A 150 -8.76 -34.85 8.83
N HIS A 151 -7.88 -34.32 8.00
CA HIS A 151 -6.44 -34.61 8.05
C HIS A 151 -5.70 -33.33 8.45
N GLU A 152 -4.71 -33.43 9.30
CA GLU A 152 -3.90 -32.31 9.76
C GLU A 152 -2.41 -32.61 9.67
N MET A 153 -1.64 -31.57 9.34
CA MET A 153 -0.19 -31.59 9.27
C MET A 153 0.36 -30.21 9.62
N SER A 154 1.50 -30.17 10.28
CA SER A 154 2.20 -28.92 10.59
C SER A 154 3.63 -28.95 10.09
N PHE A 155 4.16 -27.74 9.86
CA PHE A 155 5.50 -27.52 9.36
C PHE A 155 6.15 -26.40 10.18
N THR A 156 7.45 -26.57 10.44
CA THR A 156 8.29 -25.54 11.06
C THR A 156 9.42 -25.20 10.10
N HIS A 157 9.51 -23.92 9.71
CA HIS A 157 10.46 -23.43 8.70
C HIS A 157 10.49 -24.30 7.43
N GLY A 158 9.33 -24.71 6.93
CA GLY A 158 9.18 -25.51 5.72
C GLY A 158 9.44 -27.00 5.87
N VAL A 159 9.79 -27.49 7.05
CA VAL A 159 10.03 -28.90 7.34
C VAL A 159 8.80 -29.50 8.04
N ALA A 160 8.35 -30.67 7.61
CA ALA A 160 7.23 -31.38 8.23
C ALA A 160 7.58 -31.79 9.67
N ASP A 161 6.75 -31.43 10.65
CA ASP A 161 6.94 -31.81 12.06
C ASP A 161 6.57 -33.27 12.29
N ALA A 162 5.57 -33.78 11.55
CA ALA A 162 5.10 -35.15 11.60
C ALA A 162 4.35 -35.50 10.30
N PRO A 163 4.22 -36.80 9.95
CA PRO A 163 3.39 -37.23 8.83
C PRO A 163 1.93 -36.80 8.97
N LEU A 164 1.21 -36.66 7.84
CA LEU A 164 -0.20 -36.35 7.79
C LEU A 164 -1.03 -37.30 8.67
N LYS A 165 -1.87 -36.76 9.56
CA LYS A 165 -2.69 -37.54 10.52
C LYS A 165 -4.16 -37.27 10.31
N VAL A 166 -4.97 -38.32 10.47
CA VAL A 166 -6.43 -38.18 10.62
C VAL A 166 -6.73 -37.74 12.05
N THR A 167 -7.39 -36.59 12.19
CA THR A 167 -7.70 -35.98 13.50
C THR A 167 -9.18 -35.95 13.82
N GLY A 168 -10.06 -36.23 12.83
CA GLY A 168 -11.50 -36.17 13.00
C GLY A 168 -12.28 -36.66 11.81
N GLU A 169 -13.61 -36.58 11.94
CA GLU A 169 -14.57 -36.84 10.86
C GLU A 169 -15.01 -35.50 10.25
N ALA A 170 -15.05 -35.46 8.91
CA ALA A 170 -15.50 -34.29 8.16
C ALA A 170 -16.94 -34.40 7.65
N GLY A 171 -17.56 -35.59 7.79
CA GLY A 171 -18.90 -35.84 7.23
C GLY A 171 -18.94 -35.63 5.72
N THR A 172 -19.76 -34.69 5.27
CA THR A 172 -19.87 -34.29 3.84
C THR A 172 -19.03 -33.08 3.48
N GLU A 173 -18.38 -32.43 4.44
CA GLU A 173 -17.56 -31.25 4.19
C GLU A 173 -16.26 -31.62 3.48
N THR A 174 -15.89 -30.81 2.50
CA THR A 174 -14.61 -30.88 1.80
C THR A 174 -13.92 -29.53 1.82
N GLY A 175 -12.63 -29.49 1.57
CA GLY A 175 -11.88 -28.24 1.45
C GLY A 175 -10.48 -28.29 2.05
N THR A 176 -9.78 -27.20 1.86
CA THR A 176 -8.44 -27.01 2.39
C THR A 176 -8.38 -25.76 3.29
N GLU A 177 -7.65 -25.85 4.38
CA GLU A 177 -7.37 -24.75 5.28
C GLU A 177 -5.85 -24.68 5.47
N VAL A 178 -5.28 -23.51 5.13
CA VAL A 178 -3.85 -23.22 5.30
C VAL A 178 -3.71 -22.04 6.23
N SER A 179 -3.04 -22.23 7.37
CA SER A 179 -2.69 -21.17 8.30
C SER A 179 -1.17 -21.05 8.36
N PHE A 180 -0.64 -19.84 8.25
CA PHE A 180 0.80 -19.63 8.26
C PHE A 180 1.22 -18.34 8.95
N MET A 181 2.43 -18.35 9.53
CA MET A 181 3.08 -17.22 10.19
C MET A 181 4.30 -16.80 9.38
N PRO A 182 4.34 -15.62 8.77
CA PRO A 182 5.52 -15.15 8.03
C PRO A 182 6.76 -15.05 8.91
N SER A 183 7.92 -15.38 8.34
CA SER A 183 9.19 -15.33 9.07
C SER A 183 9.78 -13.91 9.08
N SER A 184 10.03 -13.38 10.28
CA SER A 184 10.76 -12.12 10.47
C SER A 184 12.26 -12.21 10.11
N GLU A 185 12.78 -13.42 9.89
CA GLU A 185 14.14 -13.61 9.35
C GLU A 185 14.19 -13.34 7.84
N THR A 186 13.03 -13.43 7.16
CA THR A 186 12.91 -13.22 5.72
C THR A 186 12.35 -11.84 5.39
N PHE A 187 11.29 -11.45 6.10
CA PHE A 187 10.57 -10.20 5.84
C PHE A 187 10.93 -9.14 6.87
N THR A 188 11.31 -7.95 6.41
CA THR A 188 11.54 -6.79 7.29
C THR A 188 10.22 -6.25 7.85
N MET A 189 9.12 -6.45 7.12
CA MET A 189 7.75 -6.13 7.53
C MET A 189 6.94 -7.44 7.54
N THR A 190 6.31 -7.74 8.67
CA THR A 190 5.47 -8.95 8.84
C THR A 190 3.99 -8.61 9.09
N GLU A 191 3.62 -7.35 9.03
CA GLU A 191 2.26 -6.90 9.22
C GLU A 191 1.55 -6.77 7.87
N PHE A 192 0.43 -7.49 7.73
CA PHE A 192 -0.38 -7.47 6.51
C PHE A 192 -1.23 -6.21 6.44
N ASP A 193 -1.20 -5.52 5.32
CA ASP A 193 -2.11 -4.41 5.03
C ASP A 193 -3.46 -4.93 4.54
N TYR A 194 -4.53 -4.58 5.27
CA TYR A 194 -5.89 -5.00 4.95
C TYR A 194 -6.35 -4.49 3.59
N GLY A 195 -6.06 -3.21 3.26
CA GLY A 195 -6.48 -2.57 2.02
C GLY A 195 -5.86 -3.23 0.79
N THR A 196 -4.57 -3.57 0.88
CA THR A 196 -3.85 -4.29 -0.19
C THR A 196 -4.46 -5.67 -0.46
N LEU A 197 -4.82 -6.41 0.59
CA LEU A 197 -5.49 -7.70 0.44
C LEU A 197 -6.92 -7.53 -0.10
N GLU A 198 -7.68 -6.58 0.45
CA GLU A 198 -9.05 -6.29 0.02
C GLU A 198 -9.10 -5.97 -1.48
N HIS A 199 -8.19 -5.11 -1.97
CA HIS A 199 -8.12 -4.76 -3.39
C HIS A 199 -7.96 -6.00 -4.28
N ARG A 200 -6.97 -6.84 -4.00
CA ARG A 200 -6.69 -8.05 -4.79
C ARG A 200 -7.80 -9.10 -4.70
N LEU A 201 -8.36 -9.31 -3.51
CA LEU A 201 -9.46 -10.26 -3.33
C LEU A 201 -10.73 -9.81 -4.05
N ARG A 202 -10.98 -8.51 -4.08
CA ARG A 202 -12.08 -7.90 -4.84
C ARG A 202 -11.93 -8.10 -6.34
N GLU A 203 -10.74 -7.92 -6.89
CA GLU A 203 -10.45 -8.26 -8.29
C GLU A 203 -10.78 -9.73 -8.60
N LEU A 204 -10.31 -10.64 -7.74
CA LEU A 204 -10.57 -12.08 -7.90
C LEU A 204 -12.05 -12.42 -7.85
N ALA A 205 -12.83 -11.76 -6.98
CA ALA A 205 -14.28 -11.95 -6.91
C ALA A 205 -15.00 -11.47 -8.17
N PHE A 206 -14.58 -10.34 -8.76
CA PHE A 206 -15.11 -9.87 -10.04
C PHE A 206 -14.74 -10.79 -11.22
N LEU A 207 -13.51 -11.31 -11.25
CA LEU A 207 -13.03 -12.20 -12.30
C LEU A 207 -13.67 -13.60 -12.26
N ASN A 208 -14.22 -13.98 -11.11
CA ASN A 208 -14.80 -15.30 -10.86
C ASN A 208 -16.24 -15.15 -10.35
N SER A 209 -17.15 -14.75 -11.24
CA SER A 209 -18.57 -14.55 -10.93
C SER A 209 -19.17 -15.75 -10.19
N GLY A 210 -19.88 -15.52 -9.10
CA GLY A 210 -20.48 -16.55 -8.25
C GLY A 210 -19.57 -17.11 -7.15
N VAL A 211 -18.29 -16.78 -7.14
CA VAL A 211 -17.40 -17.11 -6.02
C VAL A 211 -17.54 -16.06 -4.92
N ARG A 212 -17.74 -16.53 -3.69
CA ARG A 212 -17.82 -15.70 -2.49
C ARG A 212 -16.48 -15.66 -1.80
N ILE A 213 -15.89 -14.49 -1.67
CA ILE A 213 -14.64 -14.27 -0.94
C ILE A 213 -14.92 -13.45 0.29
N LEU A 214 -14.53 -13.97 1.47
CA LEU A 214 -14.72 -13.32 2.76
C LEU A 214 -13.36 -12.94 3.34
N LEU A 215 -13.10 -11.64 3.49
CA LEU A 215 -11.92 -11.12 4.18
C LEU A 215 -12.30 -10.68 5.59
N THR A 216 -11.65 -11.25 6.60
CA THR A 216 -11.90 -10.93 8.01
C THR A 216 -10.61 -10.50 8.70
N ASP A 217 -10.59 -9.32 9.28
CA ASP A 217 -9.51 -8.85 10.15
C ASP A 217 -9.92 -8.99 11.62
N LYS A 218 -9.29 -9.93 12.33
CA LYS A 218 -9.48 -10.20 13.75
C LYS A 218 -8.36 -9.64 14.62
N ARG A 219 -7.44 -8.87 14.06
CA ARG A 219 -6.28 -8.34 14.79
C ARG A 219 -6.69 -7.31 15.83
N HIS A 220 -7.70 -6.52 15.54
CA HIS A 220 -8.17 -5.44 16.40
C HIS A 220 -9.44 -5.82 17.16
N SER A 221 -9.75 -5.06 18.21
CA SER A 221 -10.96 -5.25 19.02
C SER A 221 -12.26 -5.12 18.22
N ASP A 222 -12.24 -4.35 17.14
CA ASP A 222 -13.34 -4.23 16.18
C ASP A 222 -13.01 -5.08 14.95
N ILE A 223 -13.70 -6.20 14.83
CA ILE A 223 -13.55 -7.12 13.70
C ILE A 223 -14.03 -6.42 12.44
N LYS A 224 -13.13 -6.24 11.48
CA LYS A 224 -13.48 -5.78 10.15
C LYS A 224 -13.71 -6.97 9.24
N GLN A 225 -14.87 -7.00 8.57
CA GLN A 225 -15.23 -8.09 7.67
C GLN A 225 -15.82 -7.52 6.39
N GLU A 226 -15.34 -8.02 5.26
CA GLU A 226 -15.83 -7.67 3.93
C GLU A 226 -16.19 -8.94 3.17
N GLU A 227 -17.42 -9.00 2.67
CA GLU A 227 -17.89 -10.08 1.81
C GLU A 227 -17.92 -9.59 0.36
N MET A 228 -17.19 -10.26 -0.51
CA MET A 228 -17.02 -9.94 -1.91
C MET A 228 -17.67 -11.03 -2.76
N VAL A 229 -18.83 -10.72 -3.35
CA VAL A 229 -19.53 -11.59 -4.31
C VAL A 229 -20.17 -10.72 -5.39
N TYR A 230 -19.86 -11.01 -6.65
CA TYR A 230 -20.27 -10.17 -7.77
C TYR A 230 -20.81 -11.01 -8.91
N ASP A 231 -22.13 -11.16 -8.95
CA ASP A 231 -22.82 -11.95 -9.99
C ASP A 231 -22.69 -11.33 -11.39
N GLY A 232 -22.49 -10.01 -11.47
CA GLY A 232 -22.29 -9.28 -12.72
C GLY A 232 -20.91 -9.43 -13.34
N GLY A 233 -19.97 -10.14 -12.70
CA GLY A 233 -18.64 -10.42 -13.28
C GLY A 233 -17.88 -9.17 -13.76
N LEU A 234 -17.37 -9.21 -15.01
CA LEU A 234 -16.57 -8.10 -15.56
C LEU A 234 -17.36 -6.81 -15.79
N GLU A 235 -18.68 -6.88 -16.04
CA GLU A 235 -19.52 -5.68 -16.15
C GLU A 235 -19.60 -4.95 -14.81
N ALA A 236 -19.80 -5.70 -13.71
CA ALA A 236 -19.76 -5.14 -12.38
C ALA A 236 -18.36 -4.58 -12.03
N PHE A 237 -17.30 -5.23 -12.52
CA PHE A 237 -15.94 -4.75 -12.31
C PHE A 237 -15.68 -3.40 -12.98
N VAL A 238 -16.04 -3.26 -14.25
CA VAL A 238 -15.93 -1.98 -14.97
C VAL A 238 -16.78 -0.90 -14.30
N SER A 239 -17.99 -1.23 -13.86
CA SER A 239 -18.86 -0.30 -13.13
C SER A 239 -18.25 0.14 -11.79
N TYR A 240 -17.57 -0.76 -11.10
CA TYR A 240 -16.84 -0.44 -9.88
C TYR A 240 -15.64 0.48 -10.15
N LEU A 241 -14.86 0.26 -11.22
CA LEU A 241 -13.74 1.11 -11.61
C LEU A 241 -14.21 2.52 -11.98
N ASP A 242 -15.36 2.63 -12.63
CA ASP A 242 -15.91 3.91 -13.11
C ASP A 242 -16.89 4.60 -12.13
N ARG A 243 -17.00 4.11 -10.89
CA ARG A 243 -17.95 4.65 -9.91
C ARG A 243 -17.78 6.16 -9.59
N ALA A 244 -16.61 6.72 -9.90
CA ALA A 244 -16.29 8.14 -9.75
C ALA A 244 -16.34 8.92 -11.06
N LYS A 245 -16.82 8.33 -12.15
CA LYS A 245 -16.87 8.90 -13.49
C LYS A 245 -18.29 8.82 -14.04
N LYS A 246 -18.61 9.68 -15.01
CA LYS A 246 -19.93 9.67 -15.65
C LYS A 246 -19.90 8.85 -16.94
N PRO A 247 -20.67 7.76 -17.04
CA PRO A 247 -20.70 6.94 -18.22
C PRO A 247 -21.40 7.66 -19.39
N LEU A 248 -20.98 7.36 -20.63
CA LEU A 248 -21.57 7.92 -21.86
C LEU A 248 -22.70 7.07 -22.40
N VAL A 249 -22.70 5.78 -22.09
CA VAL A 249 -23.73 4.80 -22.48
C VAL A 249 -24.29 4.14 -21.23
N GLU A 250 -25.53 3.66 -21.30
CA GLU A 250 -26.28 3.19 -20.14
C GLU A 250 -25.64 1.98 -19.44
N LYS A 251 -25.08 1.05 -20.23
CA LYS A 251 -24.47 -0.19 -19.73
C LYS A 251 -23.11 -0.43 -20.36
N PRO A 252 -22.20 -1.14 -19.65
CA PRO A 252 -20.96 -1.62 -20.23
C PRO A 252 -21.22 -2.53 -21.44
N VAL A 253 -20.33 -2.47 -22.42
CA VAL A 253 -20.34 -3.43 -23.55
C VAL A 253 -19.61 -4.68 -23.10
N ALA A 254 -20.32 -5.80 -23.01
CA ALA A 254 -19.78 -7.08 -22.59
C ALA A 254 -19.61 -8.02 -23.78
N ILE A 255 -18.47 -8.69 -23.85
CA ILE A 255 -18.13 -9.69 -24.88
C ILE A 255 -17.65 -10.94 -24.17
N ARG A 256 -18.22 -12.08 -24.53
CA ARG A 256 -17.77 -13.38 -24.08
C ARG A 256 -17.75 -14.36 -25.23
N GLY A 257 -16.65 -15.08 -25.39
CA GLY A 257 -16.53 -16.11 -26.42
C GLY A 257 -15.39 -17.07 -26.13
N GLU A 258 -15.44 -18.20 -26.82
CA GLU A 258 -14.38 -19.22 -26.75
C GLU A 258 -13.99 -19.60 -28.17
N LYS A 259 -12.70 -19.66 -28.44
CA LYS A 259 -12.15 -20.12 -29.73
C LYS A 259 -10.77 -20.73 -29.50
N ASP A 260 -10.51 -21.85 -30.17
CA ASP A 260 -9.26 -22.60 -30.12
C ASP A 260 -8.85 -22.99 -28.66
N GLY A 261 -9.83 -23.25 -27.78
CA GLY A 261 -9.62 -23.57 -26.38
C GLY A 261 -9.27 -22.38 -25.49
N ILE A 262 -9.30 -21.16 -26.03
CA ILE A 262 -9.06 -19.92 -25.29
C ILE A 262 -10.39 -19.22 -25.06
N THR A 263 -10.74 -18.99 -23.79
CA THR A 263 -11.89 -18.18 -23.42
C THR A 263 -11.50 -16.72 -23.31
N VAL A 264 -12.29 -15.84 -23.89
CA VAL A 264 -12.09 -14.39 -23.87
C VAL A 264 -13.32 -13.74 -23.27
N GLU A 265 -13.14 -12.96 -22.24
CA GLU A 265 -14.18 -12.13 -21.62
C GLU A 265 -13.68 -10.69 -21.59
N VAL A 266 -14.51 -9.75 -22.04
CA VAL A 266 -14.22 -8.32 -22.07
C VAL A 266 -15.45 -7.57 -21.58
N ALA A 267 -15.25 -6.63 -20.67
CA ALA A 267 -16.23 -5.58 -20.41
C ALA A 267 -15.55 -4.23 -20.66
N MET A 268 -16.26 -3.32 -21.32
CA MET A 268 -15.72 -2.00 -21.65
C MET A 268 -16.81 -0.94 -21.54
N TRP A 269 -16.43 0.22 -21.03
CA TRP A 269 -17.32 1.35 -20.85
C TRP A 269 -16.61 2.65 -21.17
N TRP A 270 -17.25 3.55 -21.91
CA TRP A 270 -16.74 4.89 -22.14
C TRP A 270 -17.40 5.87 -21.19
N ASN A 271 -16.60 6.73 -20.63
CA ASN A 271 -16.98 7.79 -19.70
C ASN A 271 -16.54 9.17 -20.19
N ASP A 272 -16.88 10.20 -19.46
CA ASP A 272 -16.58 11.59 -19.79
C ASP A 272 -15.13 12.02 -19.55
N SER A 273 -14.30 11.15 -18.96
CA SER A 273 -12.88 11.43 -18.74
C SER A 273 -12.06 11.42 -20.05
N TYR A 274 -10.79 11.79 -19.94
CA TYR A 274 -9.83 11.85 -21.06
C TYR A 274 -8.75 10.77 -21.00
N HIS A 275 -8.86 9.85 -20.05
CA HIS A 275 -7.84 8.84 -19.75
C HIS A 275 -8.34 7.44 -20.11
N GLU A 276 -7.40 6.61 -20.57
CA GLU A 276 -7.61 5.18 -20.80
C GLU A 276 -7.26 4.42 -19.53
N ASN A 277 -8.16 3.51 -19.09
CA ASN A 277 -7.90 2.56 -18.02
C ASN A 277 -8.26 1.15 -18.51
N VAL A 278 -7.26 0.33 -18.83
CA VAL A 278 -7.46 -1.03 -19.36
C VAL A 278 -6.69 -2.02 -18.49
N LEU A 279 -7.44 -2.84 -17.76
CA LEU A 279 -6.89 -3.93 -16.95
C LEU A 279 -6.90 -5.22 -17.76
N CYS A 280 -5.80 -5.95 -17.73
CA CYS A 280 -5.64 -7.20 -18.45
C CYS A 280 -5.31 -8.34 -17.51
N PHE A 281 -5.99 -9.48 -17.70
CA PHE A 281 -5.81 -10.67 -16.88
C PHE A 281 -5.65 -11.92 -17.76
N THR A 282 -4.75 -12.81 -17.36
CA THR A 282 -4.62 -14.16 -17.92
C THR A 282 -4.73 -15.15 -16.78
N ASN A 283 -5.73 -16.04 -16.83
CA ASN A 283 -5.99 -17.01 -15.75
C ASN A 283 -6.04 -16.33 -14.37
N ASN A 284 -6.76 -15.23 -14.28
CA ASN A 284 -6.89 -14.34 -13.11
C ASN A 284 -5.62 -13.60 -12.66
N ILE A 285 -4.49 -13.76 -13.34
CA ILE A 285 -3.24 -13.05 -13.02
C ILE A 285 -3.24 -11.72 -13.76
N PRO A 286 -2.99 -10.58 -13.09
CA PRO A 286 -2.90 -9.28 -13.72
C PRO A 286 -1.63 -9.15 -14.57
N GLN A 287 -1.73 -8.57 -15.76
CA GLN A 287 -0.59 -8.21 -16.61
C GLN A 287 -0.45 -6.70 -16.67
N ARG A 288 0.43 -6.15 -15.84
CA ARG A 288 0.71 -4.71 -15.78
C ARG A 288 1.25 -4.16 -17.10
N ASP A 289 2.09 -4.92 -17.79
CA ASP A 289 2.68 -4.57 -19.09
C ASP A 289 1.82 -5.03 -20.29
N GLY A 290 0.59 -5.49 -20.02
CA GLY A 290 -0.31 -6.02 -21.04
C GLY A 290 0.23 -7.28 -21.73
N GLY A 291 0.18 -7.30 -23.05
CA GLY A 291 0.68 -8.45 -23.84
C GLY A 291 -0.09 -8.65 -25.14
N THR A 292 -0.05 -9.89 -25.66
CA THR A 292 -0.65 -10.27 -26.93
C THR A 292 -2.17 -10.11 -26.94
N HIS A 293 -2.84 -10.37 -25.82
CA HIS A 293 -4.29 -10.17 -25.64
C HIS A 293 -4.67 -8.67 -25.73
N MET A 294 -3.94 -7.78 -25.03
CA MET A 294 -4.16 -6.34 -25.14
C MET A 294 -3.91 -5.83 -26.57
N ALA A 295 -2.87 -6.32 -27.23
CA ALA A 295 -2.58 -5.95 -28.61
C ALA A 295 -3.72 -6.35 -29.56
N GLY A 296 -4.30 -7.54 -29.40
CA GLY A 296 -5.47 -8.01 -30.14
C GLY A 296 -6.70 -7.15 -29.88
N PHE A 297 -6.99 -6.88 -28.61
CA PHE A 297 -8.10 -6.02 -28.18
C PHE A 297 -8.01 -4.61 -28.80
N ARG A 298 -6.86 -3.93 -28.66
CA ARG A 298 -6.66 -2.58 -29.20
C ARG A 298 -6.77 -2.52 -30.72
N ALA A 299 -6.28 -3.54 -31.41
CA ALA A 299 -6.38 -3.62 -32.86
C ALA A 299 -7.85 -3.78 -33.32
N ALA A 300 -8.60 -4.67 -32.70
CA ALA A 300 -10.02 -4.89 -32.99
C ALA A 300 -10.87 -3.65 -32.71
N LEU A 301 -10.68 -3.06 -31.51
CA LEU A 301 -11.39 -1.86 -31.08
C LEU A 301 -11.21 -0.71 -32.06
N THR A 302 -9.97 -0.42 -32.42
CA THR A 302 -9.65 0.66 -33.38
C THR A 302 -10.27 0.39 -34.76
N ARG A 303 -10.17 -0.83 -35.26
CA ARG A 303 -10.69 -1.20 -36.55
C ARG A 303 -12.21 -1.02 -36.60
N GLN A 304 -12.95 -1.53 -35.61
CA GLN A 304 -14.40 -1.52 -35.63
C GLN A 304 -14.97 -0.11 -35.45
N ILE A 305 -14.44 0.68 -34.52
CA ILE A 305 -14.88 2.06 -34.32
C ILE A 305 -14.58 2.92 -35.54
N THR A 306 -13.40 2.78 -36.13
CA THR A 306 -13.03 3.51 -37.38
C THR A 306 -13.94 3.11 -38.55
N SER A 307 -14.16 1.82 -38.75
CA SER A 307 -15.04 1.31 -39.83
C SER A 307 -16.48 1.83 -39.68
N TYR A 308 -17.03 1.80 -38.47
CA TYR A 308 -18.37 2.31 -38.20
C TYR A 308 -18.44 3.83 -38.38
N ALA A 309 -17.45 4.58 -37.93
CA ALA A 309 -17.39 6.04 -38.10
C ALA A 309 -17.32 6.46 -39.58
N ASP A 310 -16.59 5.71 -40.40
CA ASP A 310 -16.48 5.94 -41.85
C ASP A 310 -17.77 5.57 -42.56
N THR A 311 -18.39 4.45 -42.21
CA THR A 311 -19.64 3.96 -42.84
C THR A 311 -20.81 4.87 -42.49
N SER A 312 -20.89 5.37 -41.24
CA SER A 312 -21.90 6.32 -40.78
C SER A 312 -21.70 7.74 -41.33
N GLY A 313 -20.57 8.02 -42.02
CA GLY A 313 -20.25 9.31 -42.61
C GLY A 313 -19.88 10.43 -41.63
N ILE A 314 -19.74 10.12 -40.35
CA ILE A 314 -19.41 11.10 -39.30
C ILE A 314 -17.99 11.68 -39.49
N THR A 315 -17.01 10.85 -39.83
CA THR A 315 -15.63 11.29 -40.11
C THR A 315 -15.51 12.24 -41.29
N LYS A 316 -16.31 12.01 -42.36
CA LYS A 316 -16.34 12.86 -43.54
C LYS A 316 -16.88 14.26 -43.24
N LYS A 317 -17.89 14.34 -42.39
CA LYS A 317 -18.50 15.61 -41.96
C LYS A 317 -17.50 16.45 -41.15
N GLU A 318 -16.82 15.87 -40.22
CA GLU A 318 -15.91 16.56 -39.30
C GLU A 318 -14.48 16.69 -39.83
N LYS A 319 -14.14 16.02 -40.96
CA LYS A 319 -12.83 16.07 -41.63
C LYS A 319 -11.65 15.71 -40.73
N VAL A 320 -11.84 14.69 -39.88
CA VAL A 320 -10.81 14.18 -38.97
C VAL A 320 -10.39 12.78 -39.35
N THR A 321 -9.14 12.43 -39.03
CA THR A 321 -8.63 11.04 -39.12
C THR A 321 -8.53 10.47 -37.73
N LEU A 322 -9.19 9.34 -37.50
CA LEU A 322 -9.19 8.66 -36.23
C LEU A 322 -7.92 7.85 -36.03
N THR A 323 -7.41 7.83 -34.81
CA THR A 323 -6.31 6.97 -34.37
C THR A 323 -6.77 6.03 -33.27
N GLY A 324 -5.97 5.01 -32.96
CA GLY A 324 -6.29 4.10 -31.86
C GLY A 324 -6.40 4.80 -30.50
N ASP A 325 -5.63 5.85 -30.28
CA ASP A 325 -5.69 6.60 -29.03
C ASP A 325 -6.98 7.40 -28.88
N ASP A 326 -7.50 7.98 -29.99
CA ASP A 326 -8.79 8.64 -30.00
C ASP A 326 -9.93 7.68 -29.61
N CYS A 327 -9.87 6.43 -30.10
CA CYS A 327 -10.86 5.38 -29.81
C CYS A 327 -10.86 4.95 -28.32
N ARG A 328 -9.76 5.19 -27.62
CA ARG A 328 -9.58 4.77 -26.22
C ARG A 328 -9.67 5.93 -25.23
N GLU A 329 -9.87 7.15 -25.68
CA GLU A 329 -10.10 8.29 -24.80
C GLU A 329 -11.38 8.08 -23.98
N GLY A 330 -11.27 8.13 -22.65
CA GLY A 330 -12.36 7.87 -21.70
C GLY A 330 -12.80 6.40 -21.63
N LEU A 331 -12.00 5.46 -22.12
CA LEU A 331 -12.31 4.03 -22.07
C LEU A 331 -11.82 3.43 -20.74
N THR A 332 -12.73 2.78 -20.01
CA THR A 332 -12.41 1.82 -18.96
C THR A 332 -12.76 0.42 -19.48
N ALA A 333 -11.82 -0.51 -19.43
CA ALA A 333 -12.05 -1.87 -19.88
C ALA A 333 -11.33 -2.90 -19.01
N VAL A 334 -11.94 -4.07 -18.88
CA VAL A 334 -11.33 -5.24 -18.25
C VAL A 334 -11.32 -6.36 -19.29
N LEU A 335 -10.14 -6.88 -19.59
CA LEU A 335 -9.91 -7.98 -20.51
C LEU A 335 -9.39 -9.18 -19.76
N SER A 336 -10.16 -10.25 -19.69
CA SER A 336 -9.77 -11.53 -19.08
C SER A 336 -9.69 -12.61 -20.13
N VAL A 337 -8.54 -13.29 -20.20
CA VAL A 337 -8.37 -14.47 -21.05
C VAL A 337 -8.04 -15.70 -20.21
N LYS A 338 -8.68 -16.82 -20.52
CA LYS A 338 -8.37 -18.13 -19.94
C LYS A 338 -7.66 -18.96 -20.98
N VAL A 339 -6.38 -19.23 -20.72
CA VAL A 339 -5.45 -19.90 -21.65
C VAL A 339 -4.93 -21.17 -21.00
N PRO A 340 -4.97 -22.34 -21.66
CA PRO A 340 -4.51 -23.60 -21.07
C PRO A 340 -3.03 -23.62 -20.71
N ASP A 341 -2.17 -23.05 -21.56
CA ASP A 341 -0.71 -23.00 -21.35
C ASP A 341 -0.15 -21.62 -21.71
N PRO A 342 -0.36 -20.59 -20.87
CA PRO A 342 0.09 -19.25 -21.17
C PRO A 342 1.60 -19.09 -20.97
N LYS A 343 2.24 -18.30 -21.85
CA LYS A 343 3.66 -17.95 -21.78
C LYS A 343 3.82 -16.49 -21.38
N PHE A 344 4.70 -16.24 -20.42
CA PHE A 344 4.98 -14.91 -19.90
C PHE A 344 6.44 -14.50 -20.13
N SER A 345 6.69 -13.20 -20.12
CA SER A 345 8.04 -12.63 -20.33
C SER A 345 8.97 -12.80 -19.11
N SER A 346 8.39 -12.96 -17.91
CA SER A 346 9.12 -13.01 -16.65
C SER A 346 8.42 -13.93 -15.64
N GLN A 347 9.11 -14.23 -14.52
CA GLN A 347 8.55 -15.00 -13.41
C GLN A 347 7.39 -14.25 -12.71
N THR A 348 7.42 -12.92 -12.72
CA THR A 348 6.36 -12.05 -12.16
C THR A 348 5.09 -12.03 -13.02
N LYS A 349 5.13 -12.63 -14.23
CA LYS A 349 3.99 -12.77 -15.15
C LYS A 349 3.38 -11.43 -15.63
N ASP A 350 4.14 -10.34 -15.62
CA ASP A 350 3.65 -9.00 -15.92
C ASP A 350 3.20 -8.82 -17.37
N LYS A 351 3.68 -9.66 -18.30
CA LYS A 351 3.36 -9.56 -19.72
C LYS A 351 3.09 -10.91 -20.35
N LEU A 352 1.92 -11.06 -21.00
CA LEU A 352 1.58 -12.23 -21.79
C LEU A 352 2.28 -12.20 -23.16
N VAL A 353 3.02 -13.27 -23.52
CA VAL A 353 3.74 -13.39 -24.80
C VAL A 353 3.23 -14.50 -25.71
N SER A 354 2.20 -15.26 -25.31
CA SER A 354 1.55 -16.29 -26.12
C SER A 354 0.99 -15.70 -27.42
N SER A 355 1.61 -15.97 -28.56
CA SER A 355 1.27 -15.37 -29.86
C SER A 355 -0.11 -15.78 -30.39
N GLU A 356 -0.56 -16.99 -30.05
CA GLU A 356 -1.86 -17.59 -30.41
C GLU A 356 -3.05 -16.84 -29.81
N VAL A 357 -2.85 -16.13 -28.68
CA VAL A 357 -3.94 -15.40 -28.01
C VAL A 357 -4.39 -14.17 -28.79
N ARG A 358 -3.45 -13.46 -29.44
CA ARG A 358 -3.76 -12.23 -30.17
C ARG A 358 -4.84 -12.40 -31.27
N PRO A 359 -4.74 -13.35 -32.21
CA PRO A 359 -5.74 -13.51 -33.28
C PRO A 359 -7.10 -13.96 -32.72
N VAL A 360 -7.14 -14.73 -31.65
CA VAL A 360 -8.38 -15.15 -31.00
C VAL A 360 -9.11 -13.96 -30.40
N VAL A 361 -8.42 -13.15 -29.59
CA VAL A 361 -9.00 -11.92 -29.00
C VAL A 361 -9.44 -10.97 -30.11
N GLU A 362 -8.58 -10.73 -31.11
CA GLU A 362 -8.89 -9.83 -32.21
C GLU A 362 -10.14 -10.29 -33.00
N SER A 363 -10.29 -11.58 -33.26
CA SER A 363 -11.46 -12.14 -33.98
C SER A 363 -12.75 -11.97 -33.18
N LEU A 364 -12.76 -12.39 -31.90
CA LEU A 364 -13.95 -12.36 -31.05
C LEU A 364 -14.42 -10.93 -30.78
N VAL A 365 -13.47 -10.02 -30.49
CA VAL A 365 -13.81 -8.60 -30.25
C VAL A 365 -14.29 -7.93 -31.53
N ASN A 366 -13.68 -8.19 -32.68
CA ASN A 366 -14.15 -7.66 -33.96
C ASN A 366 -15.61 -8.05 -34.26
N GLU A 367 -15.94 -9.32 -34.12
CA GLU A 367 -17.28 -9.84 -34.41
C GLU A 367 -18.32 -9.25 -33.45
N ALA A 368 -18.07 -9.37 -32.15
CA ALA A 368 -19.03 -8.92 -31.13
C ALA A 368 -19.21 -7.39 -31.12
N LEU A 369 -18.13 -6.61 -31.27
CA LEU A 369 -18.23 -5.15 -31.29
C LEU A 369 -18.91 -4.65 -32.59
N SER A 370 -18.68 -5.28 -33.74
CA SER A 370 -19.39 -4.95 -34.98
C SER A 370 -20.91 -5.13 -34.82
N THR A 371 -21.32 -6.28 -34.28
CA THR A 371 -22.74 -6.57 -33.99
C THR A 371 -23.32 -5.56 -33.01
N TRP A 372 -22.61 -5.27 -31.90
CA TRP A 372 -23.10 -4.31 -30.94
C TRP A 372 -23.30 -2.90 -31.49
N LEU A 373 -22.35 -2.41 -32.33
CA LEU A 373 -22.46 -1.09 -32.98
C LEU A 373 -23.65 -1.00 -33.93
N GLU A 374 -24.02 -2.10 -34.61
CA GLU A 374 -25.18 -2.18 -35.51
C GLU A 374 -26.48 -2.28 -34.72
N GLU A 375 -26.52 -3.01 -33.63
CA GLU A 375 -27.72 -3.22 -32.81
C GLU A 375 -28.06 -2.00 -31.92
N HIS A 376 -27.04 -1.16 -31.59
CA HIS A 376 -27.18 -0.01 -30.70
C HIS A 376 -26.82 1.32 -31.36
N PRO A 377 -27.50 1.71 -32.47
CA PRO A 377 -27.07 2.87 -33.27
C PRO A 377 -27.10 4.19 -32.52
N GLY A 378 -27.96 4.34 -31.51
CA GLY A 378 -28.04 5.52 -30.65
C GLY A 378 -26.79 5.68 -29.80
N GLU A 379 -26.40 4.63 -29.11
CA GLU A 379 -25.21 4.59 -28.24
C GLU A 379 -23.92 4.64 -29.05
N ALA A 380 -23.88 3.89 -30.18
CA ALA A 380 -22.76 3.93 -31.10
C ALA A 380 -22.47 5.35 -31.64
N LYS A 381 -23.53 6.14 -31.88
CA LYS A 381 -23.38 7.54 -32.29
C LYS A 381 -22.79 8.43 -31.19
N VAL A 382 -23.20 8.21 -29.94
CA VAL A 382 -22.63 8.93 -28.78
C VAL A 382 -21.15 8.58 -28.64
N LEU A 383 -20.82 7.29 -28.68
CA LEU A 383 -19.45 6.79 -28.58
C LEU A 383 -18.57 7.36 -29.70
N VAL A 384 -18.99 7.22 -30.97
CA VAL A 384 -18.22 7.75 -32.11
C VAL A 384 -18.12 9.27 -32.05
N GLY A 385 -19.15 9.96 -31.54
CA GLY A 385 -19.11 11.39 -31.27
C GLY A 385 -17.96 11.77 -30.34
N LYS A 386 -17.79 11.05 -29.24
CA LYS A 386 -16.67 11.25 -28.30
C LYS A 386 -15.32 11.00 -28.98
N VAL A 387 -15.19 9.93 -29.76
CA VAL A 387 -13.95 9.61 -30.49
C VAL A 387 -13.59 10.67 -31.51
N VAL A 388 -14.56 11.18 -32.24
CA VAL A 388 -14.36 12.27 -33.22
C VAL A 388 -13.98 13.57 -32.52
N GLU A 389 -14.58 13.86 -31.36
CA GLU A 389 -14.22 15.01 -30.54
C GLU A 389 -12.76 14.89 -30.02
N ALA A 390 -12.34 13.71 -29.58
CA ALA A 390 -10.96 13.43 -29.21
C ALA A 390 -9.99 13.67 -30.37
N ALA A 391 -10.31 13.15 -31.57
CA ALA A 391 -9.51 13.37 -32.77
C ALA A 391 -9.41 14.84 -33.17
N ALA A 392 -10.51 15.58 -33.08
CA ALA A 392 -10.53 17.03 -33.34
C ALA A 392 -9.66 17.80 -32.34
N ALA A 393 -9.74 17.43 -31.06
CA ALA A 393 -8.91 18.05 -30.03
C ALA A 393 -7.41 17.75 -30.22
N ARG A 394 -7.05 16.51 -30.58
CA ARG A 394 -5.68 16.14 -30.94
C ARG A 394 -5.16 16.92 -32.16
N GLU A 395 -5.96 17.05 -33.21
CA GLU A 395 -5.61 17.86 -34.40
C GLU A 395 -5.45 19.33 -34.05
N ALA A 396 -6.33 19.91 -33.23
CA ALA A 396 -6.24 21.29 -32.78
C ALA A 396 -4.96 21.52 -31.95
N ALA A 397 -4.65 20.59 -31.06
CA ALA A 397 -3.42 20.60 -30.26
C ALA A 397 -2.16 20.53 -31.16
N ARG A 398 -2.16 19.66 -32.19
CA ARG A 398 -1.08 19.55 -33.18
C ARG A 398 -0.87 20.88 -33.92
N LYS A 399 -1.95 21.49 -34.42
CA LYS A 399 -1.89 22.78 -35.10
C LYS A 399 -1.38 23.91 -34.18
N ALA A 400 -1.84 23.95 -32.95
CA ALA A 400 -1.38 24.93 -31.96
C ALA A 400 0.14 24.81 -31.70
N ARG A 401 0.64 23.58 -31.57
CA ARG A 401 2.09 23.31 -31.42
C ARG A 401 2.89 23.73 -32.66
N GLU A 402 2.42 23.42 -33.88
CA GLU A 402 3.08 23.82 -35.11
C GLU A 402 3.17 25.35 -35.22
N LEU A 403 2.11 26.06 -34.81
CA LEU A 403 2.11 27.53 -34.78
C LEU A 403 3.11 28.09 -33.77
N THR A 404 3.17 27.47 -32.57
CA THR A 404 4.12 27.84 -31.52
C THR A 404 5.56 27.56 -31.97
N ARG A 405 5.80 26.40 -32.61
CA ARG A 405 7.11 26.02 -33.15
C ARG A 405 7.56 26.92 -34.31
N ARG A 406 6.66 27.38 -35.17
CA ARG A 406 6.97 28.36 -36.22
C ARG A 406 7.28 29.77 -35.66
N LYS A 407 6.61 30.19 -34.57
CA LYS A 407 6.97 31.40 -33.83
C LYS A 407 8.29 31.22 -33.06
N GLY A 408 8.56 30.05 -32.49
CA GLY A 408 9.78 29.73 -31.76
C GLY A 408 10.99 29.39 -32.64
N ALA A 409 10.84 29.18 -33.97
CA ALA A 409 11.97 29.01 -34.88
C ALA A 409 12.79 30.32 -35.04
N LEU A 410 12.22 31.48 -34.65
CA LEU A 410 12.93 32.73 -34.48
C LEU A 410 13.40 32.98 -33.04
N ASP A 411 12.95 32.16 -32.06
CA ASP A 411 13.20 32.30 -30.61
C ASP A 411 13.75 31.00 -29.99
N ILE A 412 14.55 30.25 -30.72
CA ILE A 412 15.04 28.89 -30.42
C ILE A 412 15.91 28.80 -29.13
N ALA A 413 16.07 29.87 -28.37
CA ALA A 413 16.94 29.90 -27.20
C ALA A 413 16.29 30.40 -25.90
N SER A 414 14.99 30.68 -25.83
CA SER A 414 14.42 31.23 -24.61
C SER A 414 13.71 30.15 -23.76
N LEU A 415 14.42 29.68 -22.75
CA LEU A 415 13.82 29.07 -21.57
C LEU A 415 12.77 30.01 -20.98
N PRO A 416 11.74 29.46 -20.28
CA PRO A 416 10.72 30.32 -19.68
C PRO A 416 11.37 31.42 -18.84
N GLY A 417 10.98 32.68 -19.05
CA GLY A 417 11.59 33.82 -18.37
C GLY A 417 11.49 33.78 -16.83
N LYS A 418 10.65 32.90 -16.30
CA LYS A 418 10.53 32.65 -14.85
C LYS A 418 11.53 31.61 -14.32
N LEU A 419 12.04 30.75 -15.18
CA LEU A 419 12.99 29.72 -14.80
C LEU A 419 14.35 30.36 -14.46
N ALA A 420 14.81 30.16 -13.25
CA ALA A 420 16.21 30.40 -12.89
C ALA A 420 16.98 29.11 -13.10
N ASP A 421 17.59 28.97 -14.28
CA ASP A 421 18.29 27.73 -14.66
C ASP A 421 19.64 27.57 -13.93
N CYS A 422 20.17 26.35 -13.91
CA CYS A 422 21.51 26.04 -13.42
C CYS A 422 22.55 26.05 -14.56
N SER A 423 23.84 26.10 -14.21
CA SER A 423 24.94 26.07 -15.18
C SER A 423 25.36 24.66 -15.61
N GLU A 424 25.07 23.64 -14.79
CA GLU A 424 25.31 22.25 -15.13
C GLU A 424 24.42 21.80 -16.30
N ARG A 425 25.01 21.06 -17.24
CA ARG A 425 24.32 20.54 -18.43
C ARG A 425 24.07 19.05 -18.40
N ASP A 426 24.70 18.33 -17.47
CA ASP A 426 24.45 16.92 -17.26
C ASP A 426 23.14 16.75 -16.47
N PRO A 427 22.07 16.18 -17.06
CA PRO A 427 20.80 16.00 -16.37
C PRO A 427 20.93 15.18 -15.09
N ALA A 428 21.85 14.23 -15.04
CA ALA A 428 22.06 13.36 -13.89
C ALA A 428 22.58 14.11 -12.66
N LYS A 429 23.22 15.26 -12.87
CA LYS A 429 23.75 16.15 -11.83
C LYS A 429 22.87 17.34 -11.55
N SER A 430 21.84 17.56 -12.37
CA SER A 430 20.97 18.72 -12.32
C SER A 430 19.63 18.42 -11.68
N GLU A 431 19.11 19.39 -10.96
CA GLU A 431 17.80 19.29 -10.31
C GLU A 431 16.99 20.57 -10.46
N VAL A 432 15.68 20.43 -10.52
CA VAL A 432 14.75 21.57 -10.59
C VAL A 432 13.75 21.54 -9.43
N PHE A 433 13.62 22.66 -8.76
CA PHE A 433 12.60 22.87 -7.74
C PHE A 433 11.39 23.60 -8.34
N LEU A 434 10.23 22.95 -8.24
CA LEU A 434 8.94 23.54 -8.57
C LEU A 434 8.41 24.21 -7.31
N VAL A 435 8.46 25.55 -7.27
CA VAL A 435 8.23 26.30 -6.03
C VAL A 435 6.91 27.06 -6.12
N GLU A 436 6.14 27.03 -5.05
CA GLU A 436 4.90 27.78 -4.95
C GLU A 436 5.16 29.29 -4.78
N GLY A 437 4.60 30.06 -5.71
CA GLY A 437 4.58 31.51 -5.64
C GLY A 437 5.92 32.22 -5.93
N ASP A 438 5.83 33.52 -6.17
CA ASP A 438 7.00 34.35 -6.46
C ASP A 438 7.80 34.70 -5.19
N SER A 439 7.19 34.70 -3.99
CA SER A 439 7.85 35.01 -2.72
C SER A 439 8.85 33.92 -2.35
N ALA A 440 8.37 32.68 -2.18
CA ALA A 440 9.24 31.55 -1.90
C ALA A 440 10.22 31.26 -3.05
N GLY A 441 9.77 31.49 -4.30
CA GLY A 441 10.63 31.44 -5.49
C GLY A 441 11.77 32.45 -5.43
N GLY A 442 11.57 33.64 -4.84
CA GLY A 442 12.60 34.66 -4.63
C GLY A 442 13.67 34.22 -3.66
N SER A 443 13.29 33.74 -2.48
CA SER A 443 14.20 33.20 -1.46
C SER A 443 14.95 31.96 -1.99
N ALA A 444 14.28 31.06 -2.69
CA ALA A 444 14.89 29.88 -3.29
C ALA A 444 15.92 30.24 -4.38
N LYS A 445 15.63 31.22 -5.24
CA LYS A 445 16.58 31.71 -6.26
C LYS A 445 17.83 32.33 -5.65
N GLN A 446 17.74 32.97 -4.49
CA GLN A 446 18.89 33.55 -3.79
C GLN A 446 19.67 32.48 -3.04
N GLY A 447 18.98 31.51 -2.39
CA GLY A 447 19.59 30.49 -1.56
C GLY A 447 20.18 29.31 -2.32
N ARG A 448 19.79 29.02 -3.55
CA ARG A 448 20.19 27.84 -4.31
C ARG A 448 21.68 27.77 -4.68
N SER A 449 22.18 26.58 -4.94
CA SER A 449 23.40 26.37 -5.73
C SER A 449 23.11 26.69 -7.21
N ARG A 450 23.76 27.70 -7.75
CA ARG A 450 23.60 28.09 -9.19
C ARG A 450 24.23 27.08 -10.13
N GLU A 451 25.10 26.24 -9.62
CA GLU A 451 25.79 25.23 -10.41
C GLU A 451 24.81 24.16 -10.91
N ASN A 452 24.05 23.52 -10.01
CA ASN A 452 23.26 22.32 -10.29
C ASN A 452 21.78 22.42 -9.93
N GLN A 453 21.32 23.53 -9.33
CA GLN A 453 19.92 23.70 -8.92
C GLN A 453 19.22 24.78 -9.76
N ALA A 454 18.11 24.40 -10.41
CA ALA A 454 17.21 25.31 -11.09
C ALA A 454 15.96 25.56 -10.23
N ILE A 455 15.39 26.76 -10.32
CA ILE A 455 14.16 27.14 -9.62
C ILE A 455 13.12 27.58 -10.64
N LEU A 456 11.95 26.96 -10.60
CA LEU A 456 10.76 27.31 -11.38
C LEU A 456 9.63 27.71 -10.45
N PRO A 457 9.36 29.01 -10.25
CA PRO A 457 8.20 29.46 -9.51
C PRO A 457 6.91 29.24 -10.32
N LEU A 458 5.91 28.66 -9.67
CA LEU A 458 4.57 28.47 -10.22
C LEU A 458 3.64 29.53 -9.63
N ARG A 459 2.84 30.20 -10.47
CA ARG A 459 1.88 31.20 -10.00
C ARG A 459 0.54 30.57 -9.66
N GLY A 460 0.38 30.25 -8.37
CA GLY A 460 -0.85 29.69 -7.84
C GLY A 460 -1.17 28.29 -8.34
N LYS A 461 -2.44 27.92 -8.30
CA LYS A 461 -2.93 26.61 -8.67
C LYS A 461 -2.83 26.39 -10.18
N ILE A 462 -2.13 25.35 -10.60
CA ILE A 462 -2.08 24.95 -12.00
C ILE A 462 -3.41 24.37 -12.46
N LEU A 463 -3.60 24.27 -13.78
CA LEU A 463 -4.78 23.62 -14.35
C LEU A 463 -4.92 22.18 -13.85
N ASN A 464 -6.11 21.82 -13.38
CA ASN A 464 -6.43 20.43 -13.05
C ASN A 464 -6.55 19.59 -14.34
N VAL A 465 -5.52 18.79 -14.60
CA VAL A 465 -5.44 17.97 -15.82
C VAL A 465 -6.37 16.74 -15.80
N GLU A 466 -6.92 16.37 -14.64
CA GLU A 466 -7.96 15.35 -14.56
C GLU A 466 -9.23 15.76 -15.32
N ARG A 467 -9.55 17.05 -15.31
CA ARG A 467 -10.75 17.64 -15.91
C ARG A 467 -10.50 18.35 -17.23
N ALA A 468 -9.28 18.37 -17.71
CA ALA A 468 -8.92 19.20 -18.85
C ALA A 468 -8.55 18.37 -20.07
N ARG A 469 -9.21 18.64 -21.19
CA ARG A 469 -8.80 18.12 -22.48
C ARG A 469 -7.38 18.57 -22.83
N PHE A 470 -6.71 17.77 -23.64
CA PHE A 470 -5.31 17.97 -24.01
C PHE A 470 -5.05 19.34 -24.68
N ASP A 471 -5.96 19.84 -25.53
CA ASP A 471 -5.86 21.16 -26.16
C ASP A 471 -5.92 22.32 -25.13
N LYS A 472 -6.76 22.17 -24.09
CA LYS A 472 -6.82 23.13 -22.98
C LYS A 472 -5.54 23.11 -22.13
N MET A 473 -4.98 21.91 -21.91
CA MET A 473 -3.70 21.79 -21.18
C MET A 473 -2.59 22.57 -21.89
N LEU A 474 -2.47 22.42 -23.22
CA LEU A 474 -1.47 23.12 -24.01
C LEU A 474 -1.70 24.65 -24.07
N SER A 475 -2.92 25.11 -23.88
CA SER A 475 -3.25 26.55 -23.81
C SER A 475 -2.93 27.17 -22.44
N SER A 476 -2.70 26.35 -21.40
CA SER A 476 -2.30 26.80 -20.07
C SER A 476 -0.85 27.27 -20.07
N GLN A 477 -0.62 28.53 -19.68
CA GLN A 477 0.71 29.12 -19.63
C GLN A 477 1.61 28.39 -18.62
N GLU A 478 1.07 27.99 -17.44
CA GLU A 478 1.84 27.31 -16.39
C GLU A 478 2.23 25.90 -16.82
N ILE A 479 1.31 25.14 -17.43
CA ILE A 479 1.60 23.82 -18.00
C ILE A 479 2.64 23.93 -19.13
N GLY A 480 2.47 24.89 -20.04
CA GLY A 480 3.44 25.14 -21.14
C GLY A 480 4.84 25.49 -20.60
N THR A 481 4.90 26.30 -19.55
CA THR A 481 6.14 26.66 -18.86
C THR A 481 6.83 25.43 -18.25
N LEU A 482 6.06 24.57 -17.58
CA LEU A 482 6.55 23.33 -16.97
C LEU A 482 7.12 22.37 -18.02
N ILE A 483 6.38 22.12 -19.10
CA ILE A 483 6.82 21.25 -20.21
C ILE A 483 8.11 21.77 -20.84
N THR A 484 8.18 23.08 -21.09
CA THR A 484 9.38 23.71 -21.69
C THR A 484 10.59 23.62 -20.75
N ALA A 485 10.39 23.81 -19.44
CA ALA A 485 11.45 23.72 -18.45
C ALA A 485 12.03 22.30 -18.36
N LEU A 486 11.16 21.28 -18.37
CA LEU A 486 11.58 19.87 -18.30
C LEU A 486 12.24 19.37 -19.60
N GLY A 487 11.79 19.86 -20.76
CA GLY A 487 12.38 19.53 -22.06
C GLY A 487 11.93 18.20 -22.68
N THR A 488 11.07 17.43 -21.99
CA THR A 488 10.62 16.09 -22.40
C THR A 488 9.57 16.08 -23.50
N GLY A 489 8.92 17.22 -23.79
CA GLY A 489 7.66 17.25 -24.53
C GLY A 489 6.50 16.72 -23.68
N ILE A 490 5.33 16.55 -24.29
CA ILE A 490 4.12 16.05 -23.63
C ILE A 490 3.23 15.29 -24.63
N GLY A 491 2.49 14.29 -24.14
CA GLY A 491 1.60 13.45 -24.92
C GLY A 491 2.33 12.27 -25.54
N LYS A 492 1.56 11.24 -25.93
CA LYS A 492 2.07 9.92 -26.35
C LYS A 492 3.05 9.98 -27.55
N ASP A 493 2.91 10.97 -28.43
CA ASP A 493 3.71 11.08 -29.66
C ASP A 493 5.03 11.84 -29.48
N GLU A 494 5.14 12.75 -28.48
CA GLU A 494 6.27 13.66 -28.34
C GLU A 494 7.04 13.52 -27.03
N PHE A 495 6.42 12.90 -26.03
CA PHE A 495 7.08 12.68 -24.75
C PHE A 495 8.28 11.74 -24.91
N ASN A 496 9.41 12.19 -24.40
CA ASN A 496 10.64 11.42 -24.38
C ASN A 496 11.40 11.70 -23.09
N ALA A 497 11.44 10.73 -22.19
CA ALA A 497 12.12 10.84 -20.91
C ALA A 497 13.64 11.03 -21.04
N GLU A 498 14.26 10.53 -22.15
CA GLU A 498 15.69 10.71 -22.41
C GLU A 498 16.11 12.19 -22.66
N LYS A 499 15.11 13.04 -22.97
CA LYS A 499 15.34 14.49 -23.15
C LYS A 499 15.16 15.29 -21.87
N LEU A 500 14.90 14.63 -20.74
CA LEU A 500 14.73 15.27 -19.45
C LEU A 500 15.98 16.09 -19.08
N ARG A 501 15.78 17.36 -18.74
CA ARG A 501 16.88 18.27 -18.40
C ARG A 501 17.38 18.16 -16.97
N TYR A 502 16.56 17.58 -16.07
CA TYR A 502 16.85 17.47 -14.64
C TYR A 502 16.41 16.10 -14.14
N HIS A 503 17.34 15.25 -13.73
CA HIS A 503 17.00 13.91 -13.21
C HIS A 503 16.38 13.94 -11.81
N LYS A 504 16.31 15.12 -11.16
CA LYS A 504 15.51 15.31 -9.95
C LYS A 504 14.57 16.47 -10.16
N ILE A 505 13.27 16.17 -10.13
CA ILE A 505 12.19 17.14 -10.16
C ILE A 505 11.61 17.18 -8.75
N ILE A 506 11.75 18.31 -8.07
CA ILE A 506 11.44 18.42 -6.65
C ILE A 506 10.29 19.40 -6.48
N ILE A 507 9.15 18.89 -6.01
CA ILE A 507 7.98 19.70 -5.66
C ILE A 507 8.24 20.32 -4.28
N MET A 508 8.17 21.63 -4.18
CA MET A 508 8.40 22.39 -2.96
C MET A 508 7.26 23.40 -2.76
N THR A 509 6.26 23.00 -1.98
CA THR A 509 5.04 23.77 -1.67
C THR A 509 4.96 24.10 -0.20
N ASP A 510 4.15 25.10 0.14
CA ASP A 510 3.89 25.50 1.51
C ASP A 510 3.23 24.34 2.32
N ALA A 511 3.36 24.38 3.64
CA ALA A 511 2.79 23.40 4.56
C ALA A 511 1.36 23.78 5.00
N ASP A 512 0.58 24.37 4.10
CA ASP A 512 -0.80 24.76 4.29
C ASP A 512 -1.75 24.05 3.32
N VAL A 513 -3.04 24.36 3.40
CA VAL A 513 -4.08 23.71 2.57
C VAL A 513 -3.93 24.04 1.08
N ASP A 514 -3.47 25.24 0.74
CA ASP A 514 -3.26 25.66 -0.66
C ASP A 514 -2.03 24.94 -1.24
N GLY A 515 -0.93 24.88 -0.50
CA GLY A 515 0.26 24.12 -0.89
C GLY A 515 0.00 22.64 -1.05
N ALA A 516 -0.81 22.03 -0.18
CA ALA A 516 -1.26 20.64 -0.34
C ALA A 516 -2.07 20.42 -1.62
N HIS A 517 -2.94 21.39 -1.98
CA HIS A 517 -3.70 21.33 -3.22
C HIS A 517 -2.80 21.49 -4.45
N ILE A 518 -1.85 22.42 -4.44
CA ILE A 518 -0.89 22.62 -5.55
C ILE A 518 -0.05 21.35 -5.74
N ARG A 519 0.41 20.74 -4.66
CA ARG A 519 1.13 19.47 -4.70
C ARG A 519 0.28 18.37 -5.33
N THR A 520 -0.98 18.25 -4.95
CA THR A 520 -1.91 17.26 -5.54
C THR A 520 -2.13 17.50 -7.04
N LEU A 521 -2.28 18.77 -7.47
CA LEU A 521 -2.39 19.12 -8.88
C LEU A 521 -1.13 18.74 -9.68
N LEU A 522 0.06 18.99 -9.13
CA LEU A 522 1.33 18.59 -9.75
C LEU A 522 1.47 17.07 -9.82
N LEU A 523 1.15 16.36 -8.76
CA LEU A 523 1.15 14.89 -8.75
C LEU A 523 0.18 14.33 -9.79
N THR A 524 -1.03 14.89 -9.91
CA THR A 524 -2.01 14.56 -10.95
C THR A 524 -1.42 14.78 -12.34
N PHE A 525 -0.76 15.92 -12.57
CA PHE A 525 -0.11 16.21 -13.84
C PHE A 525 0.96 15.18 -14.21
N PHE A 526 1.89 14.87 -13.31
CA PHE A 526 2.95 13.90 -13.58
C PHE A 526 2.39 12.49 -13.78
N PHE A 527 1.45 12.07 -12.93
CA PHE A 527 0.82 10.75 -13.05
C PHE A 527 0.07 10.57 -14.37
N ARG A 528 -0.69 11.59 -14.82
CA ARG A 528 -1.52 11.51 -16.04
C ARG A 528 -0.74 11.73 -17.31
N GLN A 529 0.26 12.61 -17.30
CA GLN A 529 0.91 13.09 -18.52
C GLN A 529 2.36 12.61 -18.69
N MET A 530 3.02 12.24 -17.59
CA MET A 530 4.45 11.87 -17.58
C MET A 530 4.72 10.73 -16.58
N PRO A 531 3.95 9.61 -16.60
CA PRO A 531 4.10 8.52 -15.61
C PRO A 531 5.51 7.93 -15.60
N GLU A 532 6.16 7.84 -16.75
CA GLU A 532 7.52 7.32 -16.89
C GLU A 532 8.55 8.07 -16.03
N LEU A 533 8.33 9.36 -15.73
CA LEU A 533 9.21 10.12 -14.83
C LEU A 533 9.08 9.67 -13.37
N ILE A 534 7.90 9.19 -12.98
CA ILE A 534 7.68 8.60 -11.66
C ILE A 534 8.29 7.20 -11.61
N GLU A 535 8.04 6.38 -12.62
CA GLU A 535 8.57 5.01 -12.74
C GLU A 535 10.11 4.99 -12.74
N ARG A 536 10.74 5.94 -13.41
CA ARG A 536 12.20 6.12 -13.41
C ARG A 536 12.76 6.78 -12.14
N GLY A 537 11.89 7.16 -11.19
CA GLY A 537 12.29 7.73 -9.91
C GLY A 537 12.81 9.17 -9.96
N HIS A 538 12.37 9.98 -10.95
CA HIS A 538 12.81 11.37 -11.11
C HIS A 538 11.99 12.37 -10.28
N LEU A 539 10.82 12.00 -9.74
CA LEU A 539 9.94 12.90 -9.01
C LEU A 539 10.10 12.80 -7.49
N TYR A 540 10.27 13.96 -6.85
CA TYR A 540 10.48 14.08 -5.40
C TYR A 540 9.60 15.18 -4.81
N ILE A 541 9.35 15.07 -3.50
CA ILE A 541 8.72 16.12 -2.68
C ILE A 541 9.75 16.57 -1.65
N ALA A 542 10.02 17.87 -1.60
CA ALA A 542 10.84 18.47 -0.57
C ALA A 542 10.14 18.41 0.79
N GLN A 543 10.92 18.18 1.84
CA GLN A 543 10.45 18.17 3.21
C GLN A 543 11.10 19.31 4.01
N PRO A 544 10.63 20.56 3.86
CA PRO A 544 11.11 21.66 4.67
C PRO A 544 10.77 21.44 6.14
N PRO A 545 11.52 22.04 7.09
CA PRO A 545 11.20 21.92 8.49
C PRO A 545 9.90 22.61 8.84
N LEU A 546 9.10 21.98 9.70
CA LEU A 546 7.86 22.57 10.23
C LEU A 546 8.11 23.50 11.43
N TYR A 547 9.20 23.28 12.16
CA TYR A 547 9.48 24.02 13.38
C TYR A 547 10.89 24.58 13.41
N LYS A 548 11.00 25.80 13.92
CA LYS A 548 12.26 26.37 14.43
C LYS A 548 12.17 26.43 15.95
N VAL A 549 13.05 25.72 16.61
CA VAL A 549 13.15 25.72 18.06
C VAL A 549 14.41 26.47 18.49
N SER A 550 14.28 27.32 19.49
CA SER A 550 15.41 28.08 20.03
C SER A 550 15.42 28.07 21.55
N ARG A 551 16.60 27.82 22.13
CA ARG A 551 16.84 27.82 23.56
C ARG A 551 18.13 28.65 23.85
N GLY A 552 17.97 29.81 24.41
CA GLY A 552 19.10 30.74 24.59
C GLY A 552 19.68 31.13 23.22
N LYS A 553 20.94 30.77 22.97
CA LYS A 553 21.63 31.02 21.70
C LYS A 553 21.58 29.85 20.69
N SER A 554 21.09 28.70 21.11
CA SER A 554 20.97 27.53 20.25
C SER A 554 19.71 27.63 19.43
N VAL A 555 19.81 27.40 18.12
CA VAL A 555 18.71 27.32 17.17
C VAL A 555 18.81 26.01 16.44
N GLN A 556 17.66 25.29 16.37
CA GLN A 556 17.55 24.05 15.60
C GLN A 556 16.29 24.05 14.75
N TYR A 557 16.38 23.49 13.53
CA TYR A 557 15.25 23.27 12.65
C TYR A 557 14.78 21.82 12.77
N VAL A 558 13.49 21.63 12.94
CA VAL A 558 12.87 20.34 13.21
C VAL A 558 11.85 20.03 12.13
N LYS A 559 11.98 18.84 11.53
CA LYS A 559 11.26 18.47 10.29
C LYS A 559 9.76 18.25 10.50
N ASN A 560 9.39 17.57 11.59
CA ASN A 560 8.02 17.12 11.86
C ASN A 560 7.78 16.97 13.37
N GLU A 561 6.55 16.60 13.72
CA GLU A 561 6.14 16.37 15.12
C GLU A 561 7.02 15.34 15.83
N LYS A 562 7.35 14.23 15.15
CA LYS A 562 8.19 13.16 15.73
C LYS A 562 9.59 13.68 16.08
N ALA A 563 10.22 14.40 15.17
CA ALA A 563 11.53 15.01 15.45
C ALA A 563 11.46 16.07 16.55
N LEU A 564 10.32 16.76 16.68
CA LEU A 564 10.08 17.68 17.80
C LEU A 564 9.94 16.92 19.13
N GLU A 565 9.21 15.81 19.14
CA GLU A 565 9.13 14.94 20.31
C GLU A 565 10.52 14.43 20.72
N ASP A 566 11.31 13.92 19.78
CA ASP A 566 12.68 13.44 20.03
C ASP A 566 13.57 14.56 20.61
N TYR A 567 13.45 15.76 20.07
CA TYR A 567 14.14 16.94 20.61
C TYR A 567 13.72 17.27 22.06
N LEU A 568 12.40 17.28 22.31
CA LEU A 568 11.85 17.57 23.64
C LEU A 568 12.25 16.50 24.66
N ILE A 569 12.29 15.23 24.26
CA ILE A 569 12.77 14.11 25.09
C ILE A 569 14.23 14.32 25.43
N GLY A 570 15.09 14.56 24.44
CA GLY A 570 16.51 14.81 24.67
C GLY A 570 16.75 15.93 25.68
N GLN A 571 16.00 17.04 25.54
CA GLN A 571 16.07 18.17 26.49
C GLN A 571 15.46 17.85 27.85
N GLY A 572 14.39 17.07 27.89
CA GLY A 572 13.71 16.68 29.12
C GLY A 572 14.48 15.66 29.97
N LEU A 573 15.36 14.89 29.32
CA LEU A 573 16.24 13.91 29.96
C LEU A 573 17.48 14.55 30.61
N GLU A 574 17.85 15.77 30.23
CA GLU A 574 18.94 16.49 30.91
C GLU A 574 18.61 16.65 32.40
N ASP A 575 19.50 16.15 33.24
CA ASP A 575 19.36 16.19 34.70
C ASP A 575 18.15 15.43 35.30
N ALA A 576 17.53 14.53 34.53
CA ALA A 576 16.46 13.69 35.01
C ALA A 576 16.99 12.35 35.56
N ALA A 577 16.46 11.91 36.70
CA ALA A 577 16.75 10.61 37.31
C ALA A 577 15.44 9.97 37.80
N LEU A 578 15.14 8.77 37.32
CA LEU A 578 13.98 7.98 37.75
C LEU A 578 14.40 7.01 38.87
N LYS A 579 13.93 7.24 40.09
CA LYS A 579 14.19 6.39 41.28
C LYS A 579 13.08 5.38 41.42
N LEU A 580 13.42 4.11 41.27
CA LEU A 580 12.48 3.00 41.44
C LEU A 580 12.27 2.68 42.93
N ALA A 581 11.15 2.02 43.24
CA ALA A 581 10.88 1.56 44.63
C ALA A 581 11.93 0.54 45.14
N SER A 582 12.61 -0.17 44.23
CA SER A 582 13.73 -1.04 44.55
C SER A 582 14.97 -0.30 45.07
N GLY A 583 15.03 1.01 44.94
CA GLY A 583 16.20 1.83 45.20
C GLY A 583 17.13 2.01 44.00
N GLU A 584 16.84 1.38 42.88
CA GLU A 584 17.57 1.56 41.65
C GLU A 584 17.28 2.91 41.04
N VAL A 585 18.27 3.50 40.34
CA VAL A 585 18.15 4.83 39.71
C VAL A 585 18.46 4.69 38.21
N ARG A 586 17.49 5.02 37.37
CA ARG A 586 17.63 5.04 35.90
C ARG A 586 17.98 6.47 35.44
N VAL A 587 19.10 6.62 34.72
CA VAL A 587 19.60 7.92 34.22
C VAL A 587 20.14 7.75 32.80
N GLY A 588 20.25 8.84 32.07
CA GLY A 588 20.84 8.85 30.71
C GLY A 588 20.24 7.83 29.77
N GLN A 589 21.01 6.87 29.27
CA GLN A 589 20.56 5.86 28.32
C GLN A 589 19.53 4.90 28.92
N ASP A 590 19.69 4.48 30.19
CA ASP A 590 18.73 3.59 30.82
C ASP A 590 17.35 4.26 30.99
N LEU A 591 17.32 5.55 31.33
CA LEU A 591 16.07 6.29 31.33
C LEU A 591 15.49 6.50 29.97
N ASN A 592 16.33 6.68 28.95
CA ASN A 592 15.88 6.80 27.56
C ASN A 592 15.19 5.51 27.06
N GLU A 593 15.68 4.33 27.45
CA GLU A 593 15.00 3.07 27.15
C GLU A 593 13.59 3.00 27.76
N VAL A 594 13.44 3.46 29.01
CA VAL A 594 12.13 3.55 29.68
C VAL A 594 11.18 4.49 28.91
N ILE A 595 11.70 5.61 28.42
CA ILE A 595 10.93 6.54 27.57
C ILE A 595 10.52 5.89 26.25
N HIS A 596 11.40 5.15 25.60
CA HIS A 596 11.04 4.43 24.37
C HIS A 596 9.94 3.38 24.60
N ASP A 597 9.98 2.64 25.70
CA ASP A 597 8.88 1.72 26.06
C ASP A 597 7.57 2.48 26.32
N ALA A 598 7.65 3.66 26.98
CA ALA A 598 6.48 4.51 27.20
C ALA A 598 5.89 5.08 25.90
N LEU A 599 6.75 5.49 24.95
CA LEU A 599 6.32 5.94 23.61
C LEU A 599 5.68 4.80 22.82
N ARG A 600 6.26 3.61 22.88
CA ARG A 600 5.69 2.42 22.23
C ARG A 600 4.32 2.08 22.81
N LEU A 601 4.18 2.10 24.12
CA LEU A 601 2.88 1.90 24.78
C LEU A 601 1.88 2.97 24.37
N ARG A 602 2.28 4.26 24.37
CA ARG A 602 1.40 5.36 23.93
C ARG A 602 0.88 5.13 22.52
N ALA A 603 1.76 4.78 21.59
CA ALA A 603 1.38 4.51 20.21
C ALA A 603 0.36 3.36 20.10
N LEU A 604 0.55 2.27 20.84
CA LEU A 604 -0.40 1.16 20.90
C LEU A 604 -1.74 1.57 21.52
N LEU A 605 -1.73 2.37 22.59
CA LEU A 605 -2.94 2.89 23.22
C LEU A 605 -3.71 3.86 22.30
N ASP A 606 -3.00 4.65 21.48
CA ASP A 606 -3.60 5.61 20.57
C ASP A 606 -4.31 4.93 19.38
N ASN A 607 -3.89 3.72 19.01
CA ASN A 607 -4.53 2.90 17.99
C ASN A 607 -5.80 2.20 18.49
N LEU A 608 -6.03 2.11 19.79
CA LEU A 608 -7.23 1.48 20.34
C LEU A 608 -8.49 2.25 19.97
N HIS A 609 -9.57 1.52 19.73
CA HIS A 609 -10.88 2.11 19.51
C HIS A 609 -11.28 3.09 20.64
N SER A 610 -11.95 4.18 20.27
CA SER A 610 -12.31 5.28 21.20
C SER A 610 -13.18 4.86 22.40
N ARG A 611 -13.87 3.71 22.31
CA ARG A 611 -14.66 3.16 23.43
C ARG A 611 -13.83 2.76 24.65
N TYR A 612 -12.54 2.48 24.45
CA TYR A 612 -11.65 2.08 25.55
C TYR A 612 -10.95 3.29 26.16
N ASN A 613 -11.08 3.43 27.46
CA ASN A 613 -10.37 4.47 28.19
C ASN A 613 -8.88 4.14 28.28
N ARG A 614 -8.04 4.90 27.58
CA ARG A 614 -6.59 4.67 27.47
C ARG A 614 -5.88 4.67 28.82
N ALA A 615 -6.33 5.48 29.79
CA ALA A 615 -5.75 5.49 31.13
C ALA A 615 -6.04 4.18 31.89
N VAL A 616 -7.24 3.62 31.69
CA VAL A 616 -7.62 2.33 32.29
C VAL A 616 -6.84 1.19 31.67
N VAL A 617 -6.70 1.18 30.32
CA VAL A 617 -5.92 0.16 29.61
C VAL A 617 -4.44 0.23 30.00
N GLU A 618 -3.86 1.42 30.21
CA GLU A 618 -2.50 1.59 30.71
C GLU A 618 -2.32 0.94 32.09
N GLN A 619 -3.24 1.19 33.01
CA GLN A 619 -3.16 0.58 34.34
C GLN A 619 -3.40 -0.94 34.30
N ALA A 620 -4.26 -1.42 33.39
CA ALA A 620 -4.44 -2.84 33.15
C ALA A 620 -3.16 -3.49 32.55
N ALA A 621 -2.46 -2.80 31.66
CA ALA A 621 -1.17 -3.25 31.12
C ALA A 621 -0.10 -3.39 32.22
N ILE A 622 0.01 -2.41 33.10
CA ILE A 622 0.94 -2.47 34.22
C ILE A 622 0.59 -3.63 35.19
N ALA A 623 -0.70 -3.89 35.41
CA ALA A 623 -1.16 -5.03 36.22
C ALA A 623 -0.97 -6.38 35.50
N GLY A 624 -0.78 -6.41 34.17
CA GLY A 624 -0.72 -7.63 33.35
C GLY A 624 -2.09 -8.26 33.11
N ALA A 625 -3.13 -7.42 33.09
CA ALA A 625 -4.53 -7.86 32.91
C ALA A 625 -4.95 -7.94 31.43
N LEU A 626 -4.02 -7.71 30.49
CA LEU A 626 -4.26 -7.82 29.03
C LEU A 626 -3.76 -9.16 28.45
N ASN A 627 -3.31 -10.07 29.30
CA ASN A 627 -2.91 -11.41 28.89
C ASN A 627 -4.11 -12.34 28.84
N ALA A 628 -4.53 -12.77 27.64
CA ALA A 628 -5.72 -13.61 27.45
C ALA A 628 -5.62 -14.96 28.16
N GLU A 629 -4.44 -15.55 28.26
CA GLU A 629 -4.24 -16.84 28.94
C GLU A 629 -4.45 -16.70 30.45
N LEU A 630 -3.92 -15.65 31.08
CA LEU A 630 -4.08 -15.38 32.50
C LEU A 630 -5.52 -15.02 32.85
N VAL A 631 -6.21 -14.30 31.98
CA VAL A 631 -7.61 -13.89 32.19
C VAL A 631 -8.57 -15.05 31.93
N SER A 632 -8.17 -16.11 31.23
CA SER A 632 -8.99 -17.31 31.07
C SER A 632 -9.16 -18.14 32.36
N ASP A 633 -8.26 -17.99 33.34
CA ASP A 633 -8.39 -18.53 34.68
C ASP A 633 -9.18 -17.59 35.58
N ALA A 634 -10.39 -17.98 35.99
CA ALA A 634 -11.30 -17.12 36.76
C ALA A 634 -10.71 -16.63 38.09
N THR A 635 -9.88 -17.41 38.76
CA THR A 635 -9.24 -17.01 40.00
C THR A 635 -8.20 -15.95 39.77
N ARG A 636 -7.34 -16.19 38.77
CA ARG A 636 -6.29 -15.26 38.39
C ARG A 636 -6.88 -13.96 37.81
N ALA A 637 -7.92 -14.08 36.98
CA ALA A 637 -8.61 -12.94 36.43
C ALA A 637 -9.24 -12.03 37.50
N GLN A 638 -9.82 -12.62 38.57
CA GLN A 638 -10.36 -11.83 39.68
C GLN A 638 -9.24 -11.11 40.48
N GLU A 639 -8.08 -11.74 40.66
CA GLU A 639 -6.92 -11.09 41.26
C GLU A 639 -6.45 -9.90 40.44
N LEU A 640 -6.33 -10.11 39.09
CA LEU A 640 -5.95 -9.05 38.16
C LEU A 640 -6.96 -7.91 38.14
N ALA A 641 -8.26 -8.21 38.11
CA ALA A 641 -9.30 -7.19 38.20
C ALA A 641 -9.18 -6.32 39.47
N SER A 642 -8.90 -6.97 40.60
CA SER A 642 -8.68 -6.26 41.89
C SER A 642 -7.40 -5.43 41.85
N GLU A 643 -6.35 -5.91 41.22
CA GLU A 643 -5.09 -5.18 41.09
C GLU A 643 -5.25 -3.94 40.17
N VAL A 644 -5.96 -4.07 39.05
CA VAL A 644 -6.28 -2.92 38.19
C VAL A 644 -7.10 -1.89 38.95
N ALA A 645 -8.09 -2.29 39.77
CA ALA A 645 -8.87 -1.38 40.58
C ALA A 645 -8.00 -0.58 41.56
N LYS A 646 -7.08 -1.24 42.26
CA LYS A 646 -6.11 -0.59 43.15
C LYS A 646 -5.23 0.42 42.40
N ARG A 647 -4.76 0.06 41.22
CA ARG A 647 -3.95 0.93 40.39
C ARG A 647 -4.72 2.15 39.86
N LEU A 648 -6.01 2.00 39.55
CA LEU A 648 -6.86 3.13 39.21
C LEU A 648 -7.04 4.10 40.39
N ASP A 649 -7.07 3.61 41.62
CA ASP A 649 -7.11 4.47 42.83
C ASP A 649 -5.81 5.27 43.03
N ILE A 650 -4.66 4.81 42.51
CA ILE A 650 -3.41 5.58 42.56
C ILE A 650 -3.50 6.82 41.66
N ILE A 651 -4.14 6.69 40.48
CA ILE A 651 -4.27 7.82 39.56
C ILE A 651 -5.50 8.69 39.79
N ALA A 652 -6.42 8.23 40.64
CA ALA A 652 -7.65 8.97 40.99
C ALA A 652 -7.41 10.04 42.04
N GLU A 653 -8.13 11.15 41.92
CA GLU A 653 -8.20 12.12 42.98
C GLU A 653 -8.78 11.48 44.26
N GLU A 654 -8.36 11.95 45.43
CA GLU A 654 -8.73 11.35 46.71
C GLU A 654 -10.25 11.19 46.89
N THR A 655 -11.03 12.14 46.38
CA THR A 655 -12.52 12.15 46.40
C THR A 655 -13.16 11.22 45.38
N GLU A 656 -12.39 10.68 44.44
CA GLU A 656 -12.85 9.85 43.34
C GLU A 656 -12.34 8.41 43.43
N ARG A 657 -11.66 8.03 44.52
CA ARG A 657 -11.23 6.66 44.77
C ARG A 657 -12.37 5.73 45.10
N GLY A 658 -12.12 4.46 45.11
CA GLY A 658 -13.07 3.40 45.46
C GLY A 658 -13.42 2.47 44.29
N TRP A 659 -12.49 2.26 43.35
CA TRP A 659 -12.61 1.31 42.30
C TRP A 659 -12.72 -0.12 42.80
N GLN A 660 -13.63 -0.89 42.24
CA GLN A 660 -13.81 -2.32 42.49
C GLN A 660 -13.71 -3.10 41.17
N GLY A 661 -12.95 -4.16 41.20
CA GLY A 661 -12.75 -5.04 40.02
C GLY A 661 -13.53 -6.35 40.19
N SER A 662 -14.25 -6.74 39.14
CA SER A 662 -14.97 -8.02 39.05
C SER A 662 -14.88 -8.57 37.64
N LEU A 663 -15.34 -9.80 37.46
CA LEU A 663 -15.41 -10.42 36.15
C LEU A 663 -16.78 -10.20 35.49
N THR A 664 -16.81 -10.12 34.17
CA THR A 664 -18.05 -10.18 33.40
C THR A 664 -18.47 -11.64 33.19
N SER A 665 -19.73 -11.86 32.81
CA SER A 665 -20.21 -13.20 32.41
C SER A 665 -19.50 -13.79 31.20
N GLU A 666 -18.89 -12.94 30.39
CA GLU A 666 -18.19 -13.31 29.15
C GLU A 666 -16.67 -13.44 29.34
N GLY A 667 -16.17 -13.39 30.59
CA GLY A 667 -14.76 -13.55 30.92
C GLY A 667 -13.93 -12.27 30.91
N GLY A 668 -14.50 -11.11 30.59
CA GLY A 668 -13.80 -9.82 30.64
C GLY A 668 -13.70 -9.26 32.06
N ILE A 669 -12.98 -8.15 32.19
CA ILE A 669 -12.78 -7.44 33.46
C ILE A 669 -13.75 -6.26 33.53
N ARG A 670 -14.49 -6.16 34.60
CA ARG A 670 -15.40 -5.07 34.93
C ARG A 670 -14.85 -4.28 36.11
N LEU A 671 -14.73 -2.98 35.91
CA LEU A 671 -14.26 -2.01 36.88
C LEU A 671 -15.41 -1.04 37.20
N GLU A 672 -15.72 -0.85 38.45
CA GLU A 672 -16.79 0.05 38.85
C GLU A 672 -16.45 0.87 40.08
N ARG A 673 -16.96 2.10 40.15
CA ARG A 673 -16.87 2.99 41.32
C ARG A 673 -18.11 3.88 41.42
N MET A 674 -18.28 4.50 42.57
CA MET A 674 -19.31 5.49 42.83
C MET A 674 -18.67 6.87 42.96
N VAL A 675 -18.98 7.80 42.07
CA VAL A 675 -18.51 9.18 42.13
C VAL A 675 -19.72 10.13 42.24
N ARG A 676 -19.78 10.88 43.36
CA ARG A 676 -20.88 11.85 43.57
C ARG A 676 -22.29 11.25 43.41
N GLY A 677 -22.47 9.99 43.79
CA GLY A 677 -23.74 9.28 43.69
C GLY A 677 -24.02 8.69 42.32
N VAL A 678 -23.15 8.83 41.37
CA VAL A 678 -23.25 8.23 40.02
C VAL A 678 -22.32 7.01 39.95
N LYS A 679 -22.87 5.90 39.48
CA LYS A 679 -22.09 4.68 39.21
C LYS A 679 -21.36 4.78 37.88
N GLU A 680 -20.05 4.75 37.92
CA GLU A 680 -19.20 4.63 36.74
C GLU A 680 -18.80 3.16 36.55
N VAL A 681 -18.93 2.66 35.33
CA VAL A 681 -18.58 1.28 34.96
C VAL A 681 -17.71 1.30 33.70
N ILE A 682 -16.59 0.62 33.73
CA ILE A 682 -15.70 0.42 32.58
C ILE A 682 -15.48 -1.08 32.39
N VAL A 683 -15.57 -1.55 31.15
CA VAL A 683 -15.39 -2.97 30.85
C VAL A 683 -14.22 -3.12 29.87
N LEU A 684 -13.27 -3.96 30.23
CA LEU A 684 -12.25 -4.50 29.33
C LEU A 684 -12.77 -5.88 28.88
N ASP A 685 -13.36 -5.91 27.71
CA ASP A 685 -14.01 -7.11 27.17
C ASP A 685 -12.99 -8.06 26.52
N MET A 686 -13.43 -9.28 26.20
CA MET A 686 -12.56 -10.28 25.57
C MET A 686 -12.19 -9.90 24.13
N ALA A 687 -12.93 -9.00 23.48
CA ALA A 687 -12.59 -8.48 22.18
C ALA A 687 -11.29 -7.64 22.24
N LEU A 688 -11.12 -6.86 23.30
CA LEU A 688 -9.85 -6.15 23.56
C LEU A 688 -8.76 -7.13 24.02
N ILE A 689 -9.02 -7.94 25.06
CA ILE A 689 -8.02 -8.80 25.70
C ILE A 689 -7.44 -9.83 24.72
N GLY A 690 -8.27 -10.35 23.79
CA GLY A 690 -7.87 -11.30 22.76
C GLY A 690 -7.24 -10.65 21.53
N SER A 691 -7.20 -9.32 21.41
CA SER A 691 -6.70 -8.61 20.24
C SER A 691 -5.16 -8.65 20.10
N GLN A 692 -4.67 -8.37 18.91
CA GLN A 692 -3.24 -8.15 18.64
C GLN A 692 -2.70 -6.96 19.45
N ASP A 693 -3.50 -5.88 19.55
CA ASP A 693 -3.13 -4.68 20.29
C ASP A 693 -2.85 -5.04 21.76
N ALA A 694 -3.74 -5.80 22.40
CA ALA A 694 -3.54 -6.27 23.77
C ALA A 694 -2.29 -7.15 23.92
N ARG A 695 -2.03 -8.05 22.95
CA ARG A 695 -0.82 -8.90 22.95
C ARG A 695 0.46 -8.09 22.84
N LEU A 696 0.49 -7.08 21.95
CA LEU A 696 1.63 -6.19 21.79
C LEU A 696 1.87 -5.35 23.06
N ILE A 697 0.81 -4.91 23.72
CA ILE A 697 0.89 -4.20 25.02
C ILE A 697 1.39 -5.18 26.11
N ASP A 698 0.88 -6.40 26.17
CA ASP A 698 1.26 -7.40 27.17
C ASP A 698 2.76 -7.78 27.09
N GLN A 699 3.36 -7.73 25.90
CA GLN A 699 4.82 -7.90 25.74
C GLN A 699 5.64 -6.87 26.53
N LEU A 700 5.08 -5.69 26.79
CA LEU A 700 5.71 -4.65 27.61
C LEU A 700 5.48 -4.87 29.12
N THR A 701 4.50 -5.70 29.51
CA THR A 701 4.10 -5.91 30.91
C THR A 701 5.26 -6.21 31.86
N PRO A 702 6.25 -7.07 31.57
CA PRO A 702 7.35 -7.33 32.49
C PRO A 702 8.12 -6.06 32.86
N ARG A 703 8.45 -5.22 31.88
CA ARG A 703 9.14 -3.93 32.09
C ARG A 703 8.24 -2.91 32.77
N LEU A 704 6.95 -2.87 32.38
CA LEU A 704 6.00 -1.96 33.01
C LEU A 704 5.80 -2.29 34.50
N LYS A 705 5.73 -3.57 34.86
CA LYS A 705 5.67 -4.01 36.28
C LYS A 705 6.91 -3.65 37.05
N GLU A 706 8.09 -3.93 36.53
CA GLU A 706 9.37 -3.60 37.16
C GLU A 706 9.44 -2.11 37.55
N ILE A 707 8.97 -1.24 36.66
CA ILE A 707 9.13 0.21 36.85
C ILE A 707 7.96 0.82 37.61
N TYR A 708 6.72 0.46 37.27
CA TYR A 708 5.52 1.18 37.68
C TYR A 708 4.64 0.42 38.67
N GLN A 709 4.96 -0.79 39.07
CA GLN A 709 4.16 -1.53 40.06
C GLN A 709 3.97 -0.73 41.33
N THR A 710 5.05 -0.11 41.83
CA THR A 710 4.99 0.97 42.79
C THR A 710 5.44 2.24 42.11
N PRO A 711 4.67 3.33 42.18
CA PRO A 711 5.02 4.56 41.46
C PRO A 711 6.45 5.01 41.73
N PRO A 712 7.32 5.14 40.71
CA PRO A 712 8.67 5.66 40.88
C PRO A 712 8.66 7.17 41.08
N THR A 713 9.77 7.73 41.55
CA THR A 713 9.96 9.17 41.69
C THR A 713 10.89 9.69 40.63
N LEU A 714 10.43 10.62 39.80
CA LEU A 714 11.25 11.36 38.84
C LEU A 714 11.87 12.57 39.57
N SER A 715 13.18 12.51 39.82
CA SER A 715 13.94 13.58 40.42
C SER A 715 14.54 14.48 39.33
N ARG A 716 14.42 15.79 39.51
CA ARG A 716 14.92 16.83 38.62
C ARG A 716 15.40 18.04 39.41
N ARG A 717 16.07 18.97 38.74
CA ARG A 717 16.52 20.23 39.39
C ARG A 717 15.37 21.03 40.03
N ASP A 718 14.18 20.94 39.45
CA ASP A 718 12.99 21.72 39.91
C ASP A 718 12.17 21.02 40.99
N GLY A 719 12.53 19.82 41.41
CA GLY A 719 11.83 19.02 42.40
C GLY A 719 11.51 17.61 41.95
N ASP A 720 11.02 16.83 42.88
CA ASP A 720 10.65 15.44 42.70
C ASP A 720 9.16 15.33 42.33
N ALA A 721 8.83 14.40 41.47
CA ALA A 721 7.45 14.09 41.06
C ALA A 721 7.22 12.59 41.11
N GLU A 722 6.13 12.15 41.72
CA GLU A 722 5.68 10.75 41.67
C GLU A 722 5.07 10.43 40.31
N ILE A 723 5.44 9.32 39.72
CA ILE A 723 5.04 8.91 38.36
C ILE A 723 4.11 7.72 38.44
N SER A 724 2.83 7.92 38.10
CA SER A 724 1.79 6.90 38.20
C SER A 724 1.79 5.90 37.03
N GLY A 725 2.49 6.22 35.95
CA GLY A 725 2.55 5.37 34.76
C GLY A 725 3.35 5.98 33.60
N PRO A 726 3.52 5.25 32.49
CA PRO A 726 4.28 5.69 31.32
C PRO A 726 3.84 7.04 30.75
N ARG A 727 2.53 7.29 30.63
CA ARG A 727 2.01 8.58 30.13
C ARG A 727 2.39 9.74 31.06
N ALA A 728 2.26 9.55 32.37
CA ALA A 728 2.68 10.55 33.33
C ALA A 728 4.19 10.86 33.24
N LEU A 729 5.01 9.84 32.98
CA LEU A 729 6.43 10.02 32.71
C LEU A 729 6.68 10.85 31.47
N LEU A 730 6.03 10.52 30.36
CA LEU A 730 6.15 11.27 29.10
C LEU A 730 5.73 12.73 29.28
N ASP A 731 4.59 12.98 29.93
CA ASP A 731 4.08 14.34 30.20
C ASP A 731 5.09 15.16 31.03
N ALA A 732 5.68 14.54 32.04
CA ALA A 732 6.69 15.18 32.88
C ALA A 732 7.98 15.51 32.11
N ILE A 733 8.44 14.61 31.24
CA ILE A 733 9.63 14.82 30.39
C ILE A 733 9.36 15.90 29.34
N PHE A 734 8.21 15.84 28.64
CA PHE A 734 7.84 16.87 27.67
C PHE A 734 7.68 18.26 28.31
N ALA A 735 7.06 18.33 29.47
CA ALA A 735 6.94 19.58 30.20
C ALA A 735 8.30 20.17 30.57
N SER A 736 9.27 19.32 30.96
CA SER A 736 10.65 19.74 31.20
C SER A 736 11.35 20.19 29.91
N GLY A 737 11.21 19.43 28.82
CA GLY A 737 11.82 19.75 27.52
C GLY A 737 11.34 21.08 26.96
N ARG A 738 10.08 21.46 27.23
CA ARG A 738 9.49 22.74 26.78
C ARG A 738 9.96 23.95 27.61
N LYS A 739 10.55 23.77 28.77
CA LYS A 739 11.00 24.90 29.63
C LYS A 739 12.09 25.72 28.94
N GLY A 740 11.83 27.03 28.79
CA GLY A 740 12.78 27.95 28.15
C GLY A 740 12.94 27.79 26.66
N LEU A 741 12.04 27.01 26.02
CA LEU A 741 12.02 26.83 24.59
C LEU A 741 11.11 27.88 23.93
N THR A 742 11.61 28.55 22.89
CA THR A 742 10.81 29.37 21.98
C THR A 742 10.63 28.55 20.71
N MET A 743 9.38 28.35 20.31
CA MET A 743 9.04 27.56 19.15
C MET A 743 8.28 28.43 18.14
N GLN A 744 8.75 28.41 16.90
CA GLN A 744 8.07 29.02 15.76
C GLN A 744 7.69 27.90 14.81
N ARG A 745 6.40 27.82 14.45
CA ARG A 745 5.91 26.94 13.38
C ARG A 745 5.93 27.70 12.07
N TYR A 746 6.56 27.12 11.04
CA TYR A 746 6.49 27.63 9.68
C TYR A 746 5.23 27.11 8.99
N LYS A 747 4.43 28.00 8.44
CA LYS A 747 3.26 27.65 7.60
C LYS A 747 3.61 27.73 6.11
N GLY A 748 4.50 28.65 5.74
CA GLY A 748 4.89 28.85 4.35
C GLY A 748 6.40 29.03 4.17
N LEU A 749 6.90 28.62 3.01
CA LEU A 749 8.30 28.79 2.58
C LEU A 749 8.70 30.25 2.43
N GLY A 750 7.71 31.14 2.19
CA GLY A 750 7.92 32.59 2.11
C GLY A 750 8.30 33.23 3.45
N GLU A 751 8.13 32.51 4.58
CA GLU A 751 8.57 32.94 5.91
C GLU A 751 10.06 32.69 6.15
N MET A 752 10.70 31.92 5.26
CA MET A 752 12.15 31.61 5.33
C MET A 752 12.94 32.56 4.44
N ASN A 753 14.04 33.08 4.97
CA ASN A 753 15.02 33.77 4.16
C ASN A 753 15.86 32.78 3.35
N ALA A 754 16.71 33.30 2.45
CA ALA A 754 17.50 32.50 1.52
C ALA A 754 18.50 31.54 2.22
N GLU A 755 19.10 31.98 3.32
CA GLU A 755 20.07 31.22 4.11
C GLU A 755 19.34 30.07 4.87
N GLN A 756 18.21 30.35 5.51
CA GLN A 756 17.39 29.36 6.19
C GLN A 756 16.91 28.28 5.22
N LEU A 757 16.48 28.69 4.01
CA LEU A 757 15.99 27.75 3.00
C LEU A 757 17.13 26.89 2.45
N TRP A 758 18.33 27.43 2.31
CA TRP A 758 19.53 26.66 1.96
C TRP A 758 19.86 25.61 3.03
N GLU A 759 20.05 26.05 4.27
CA GLU A 759 20.44 25.21 5.40
C GLU A 759 19.48 24.07 5.72
N THR A 760 18.22 24.17 5.31
CA THR A 760 17.18 23.23 5.69
C THR A 760 16.63 22.38 4.55
N THR A 761 16.58 22.94 3.32
CA THR A 761 15.76 22.36 2.23
C THR A 761 16.51 22.24 0.91
N LEU A 762 17.47 23.14 0.62
CA LEU A 762 18.15 23.14 -0.68
C LEU A 762 19.49 22.42 -0.62
N ASP A 763 20.24 22.48 0.49
CA ASP A 763 21.54 21.82 0.64
C ASP A 763 21.40 20.30 0.54
N PRO A 764 22.01 19.63 -0.46
CA PRO A 764 21.95 18.19 -0.64
C PRO A 764 22.42 17.37 0.58
N ASN A 765 23.30 17.95 1.42
CA ASN A 765 23.88 17.24 2.56
C ASN A 765 22.96 17.16 3.79
N VAL A 766 22.00 18.08 3.91
CA VAL A 766 21.15 18.17 5.09
C VAL A 766 19.65 17.99 4.81
N ARG A 767 19.24 18.23 3.56
CA ARG A 767 17.82 18.16 3.17
C ARG A 767 17.27 16.74 3.22
N SER A 768 15.96 16.63 3.37
CA SER A 768 15.19 15.40 3.14
C SER A 768 14.29 15.54 1.92
N LEU A 769 14.29 14.52 1.09
CA LEU A 769 13.40 14.38 -0.06
C LEU A 769 12.60 13.09 0.05
N LEU A 770 11.30 13.16 -0.21
CA LEU A 770 10.45 11.99 -0.37
C LEU A 770 10.37 11.66 -1.87
N GLN A 771 10.85 10.48 -2.28
CA GLN A 771 10.69 10.02 -3.65
C GLN A 771 9.25 9.56 -3.88
N VAL A 772 8.63 10.05 -4.95
CA VAL A 772 7.27 9.64 -5.34
C VAL A 772 7.34 8.29 -6.03
N LYS A 773 6.55 7.34 -5.54
CA LYS A 773 6.39 6.00 -6.12
C LYS A 773 4.91 5.69 -6.28
N VAL A 774 4.58 4.89 -7.26
CA VAL A 774 3.24 4.32 -7.47
C VAL A 774 3.36 2.81 -7.23
N SER A 775 2.78 2.32 -6.16
CA SER A 775 2.75 0.90 -5.82
C SER A 775 1.72 0.16 -6.67
N ASP A 776 0.54 0.75 -6.84
CA ASP A 776 -0.53 0.25 -7.69
C ASP A 776 -1.11 1.37 -8.55
N ALA A 777 -1.10 1.16 -9.88
CA ALA A 777 -1.58 2.17 -10.84
C ALA A 777 -3.11 2.31 -10.81
N THR A 778 -3.84 1.24 -10.50
CA THR A 778 -5.31 1.22 -10.45
C THR A 778 -5.83 1.97 -9.23
N ASP A 779 -5.20 1.76 -8.08
CA ASP A 779 -5.52 2.49 -6.85
C ASP A 779 -5.22 3.98 -7.02
N ALA A 780 -4.08 4.32 -7.62
CA ALA A 780 -3.71 5.69 -7.92
C ALA A 780 -4.70 6.35 -8.90
N ASP A 781 -5.12 5.65 -9.96
CA ASP A 781 -6.16 6.13 -10.91
C ASP A 781 -7.46 6.43 -10.16
N GLY A 782 -7.94 5.48 -9.37
CA GLY A 782 -9.14 5.62 -8.56
C GLY A 782 -9.06 6.80 -7.58
N LEU A 783 -7.91 6.98 -6.91
CA LEU A 783 -7.69 8.07 -5.96
C LEU A 783 -7.71 9.44 -6.66
N PHE A 784 -7.00 9.60 -7.78
CA PHE A 784 -7.01 10.85 -8.54
C PHE A 784 -8.40 11.15 -9.12
N ALA A 785 -9.12 10.16 -9.65
CA ALA A 785 -10.48 10.33 -10.13
C ALA A 785 -11.43 10.78 -9.00
N ARG A 786 -11.33 10.22 -7.80
CA ARG A 786 -12.13 10.62 -6.62
C ARG A 786 -11.79 12.02 -6.13
N LEU A 787 -10.50 12.35 -5.99
CA LEU A 787 -10.07 13.62 -5.41
C LEU A 787 -10.16 14.78 -6.41
N MET A 788 -9.82 14.55 -7.67
CA MET A 788 -9.61 15.58 -8.69
C MET A 788 -10.64 15.55 -9.82
N GLY A 789 -11.47 14.51 -9.90
CA GLY A 789 -12.51 14.33 -10.91
C GLY A 789 -13.68 15.31 -10.80
N ASP A 790 -14.63 15.28 -11.74
CA ASP A 790 -15.77 16.19 -11.81
C ASP A 790 -16.86 15.86 -10.80
N GLU A 791 -17.08 14.56 -10.51
CA GLU A 791 -18.11 14.12 -9.57
C GLU A 791 -17.76 14.52 -8.12
N VAL A 792 -18.75 15.11 -7.44
CA VAL A 792 -18.57 15.65 -6.08
C VAL A 792 -18.79 14.57 -5.02
N GLU A 793 -19.75 13.67 -5.23
CA GLU A 793 -20.15 12.68 -4.23
C GLU A 793 -19.02 11.71 -3.83
N PRO A 794 -18.24 11.12 -4.76
CA PRO A 794 -17.12 10.27 -4.39
C PRO A 794 -16.06 10.97 -3.53
N ARG A 795 -15.85 12.26 -3.76
CA ARG A 795 -14.92 13.08 -2.96
C ARG A 795 -15.48 13.35 -1.57
N ARG A 796 -16.78 13.62 -1.45
CA ARG A 796 -17.47 13.81 -0.18
C ARG A 796 -17.42 12.54 0.67
N GLU A 797 -17.72 11.39 0.07
CA GLU A 797 -17.59 10.07 0.72
C GLU A 797 -16.17 9.84 1.22
N PHE A 798 -15.17 10.09 0.38
CA PHE A 798 -13.76 9.96 0.78
C PHE A 798 -13.41 10.81 2.01
N ILE A 799 -13.90 12.06 2.06
CA ILE A 799 -13.69 12.96 3.22
C ILE A 799 -14.36 12.40 4.47
N GLN A 800 -15.58 11.87 4.34
CA GLN A 800 -16.34 11.29 5.46
C GLN A 800 -15.65 10.03 6.01
N ASP A 801 -15.24 9.12 5.13
CA ASP A 801 -14.58 7.87 5.49
C ASP A 801 -13.26 8.10 6.23
N ASN A 802 -12.54 9.16 5.86
CA ASN A 802 -11.24 9.50 6.42
C ASN A 802 -11.29 10.58 7.51
N ALA A 803 -12.48 11.06 7.91
CA ALA A 803 -12.61 12.18 8.83
C ALA A 803 -11.98 11.95 10.21
N LEU A 804 -11.99 10.71 10.70
CA LEU A 804 -11.41 10.33 12.00
C LEU A 804 -9.90 10.08 11.96
N SER A 805 -9.34 9.86 10.77
CA SER A 805 -7.91 9.61 10.58
C SER A 805 -7.09 10.90 10.36
N VAL A 806 -7.77 12.03 10.16
CA VAL A 806 -7.11 13.33 9.96
C VAL A 806 -6.53 13.85 11.27
N ALA A 807 -5.20 13.92 11.34
CA ALA A 807 -4.49 14.69 12.36
C ALA A 807 -4.05 16.04 11.77
N ASN A 808 -4.16 17.12 12.54
CA ASN A 808 -3.71 18.46 12.17
C ASN A 808 -4.48 19.09 10.98
N LEU A 809 -5.78 19.27 11.12
CA LEU A 809 -6.50 20.20 10.26
C LEU A 809 -6.00 21.62 10.53
N ASP A 810 -5.44 22.27 9.52
CA ASP A 810 -5.09 23.68 9.56
C ASP A 810 -6.40 24.49 9.35
N ILE A 811 -7.09 24.78 10.47
CA ILE A 811 -8.36 25.51 10.48
C ILE A 811 -8.04 27.00 10.69
#